data_0e1be629fa5e17d8c3b7a9a0b44834ff
#
_entry.id   0e1be629fa5e17d8c3b7a9a0b44834ff
#
_cell.length_a   1.000
_cell.length_b   1.000
_cell.length_c   1.000
_cell.angle_alpha   90.00
_cell.angle_beta   90.00
_cell.angle_gamma   90.00
#
_symmetry.space_group_name_H-M   'P 1'
#
loop_
_entity.id
_entity.type
_entity.pdbx_description
1 polymer ?
#
loop_
_entity_poly.entity_id
_entity_poly.type
_entity_poly.pdbx_seq_one_letter_code
_entity_poly.pdbx_strand_id
1 'polypeptide(L)'
;MPDWTYHPFFKQLLFRMPPEDARRLTLRILEVQASSAVGRRVFRLFGHGLPPEELKVDVLGLTFPGPTGLGPGIDTDGTTLSVMQHLGFGFIEVGPLGEHAIDRKYQYDPLRLSGQWSLVHSPHACSPSASTVGQRIEQTPELSIPVGIALDGNESEIAGALTAAFSSASFFTLPATVAGDCRVFARLRAETDKPLLIRIPADWSLDLIDQRLDNLAALGLNGCVAVAGLPTPMLKDGEIDGPFLAPYSLNAVEHIANRYGDKLPVIGAGGVMSPGDALSLLDAGAKLIELYAGLVFAGPGLPGRIVHALEHRLHHSANVCAAEGGDSISTITEHITHSAIKPNVVCQQVVQPFAPDVPHGLRALGWCFIGFTGIALISSGLFAIILAATIQMLPYDYEYLGMTAGELCRFHACHIVHFMAHDRVSFGGSIIAIGVLYCWLTLSPLRRGEAWAWWALLISGVLGFGSFLTYLSYGYLDIWHGIATLLLLLVFIAGLFLSFSGLRNPRGIGAVLRPGAHAWLWSPAGQGRALMLFTATGMILGGLTIMIVGMTRVFVPQDLGFMGMTIEEIKAINPHLISLIAHDRAGFGGGLCSTGIAILISVWCGTRPGAKGLWRAWLIAGIVGFVCAIGVHPIVGYNSLIHLLPAYVGALSFLAGMTILYRPMCRPGESVDTFPDF
;
A
#
# COMPACT_ATOMS: atom_id res chain seq x y z
N MET A 1 -1.14 -9.93 3.08
CA MET A 1 -0.14 -9.50 2.09
C MET A 1 -0.56 -8.17 1.52
N PRO A 2 0.28 -7.16 1.50
CA PRO A 2 -0.07 -5.90 0.87
C PRO A 2 -0.29 -6.12 -0.65
N ASP A 3 -1.25 -5.42 -1.24
CA ASP A 3 -1.60 -5.53 -2.68
C ASP A 3 -0.40 -5.33 -3.62
N TRP A 4 0.58 -4.52 -3.22
CA TRP A 4 1.76 -4.22 -4.01
C TRP A 4 2.70 -5.42 -4.23
N THR A 5 2.64 -6.44 -3.35
CA THR A 5 3.36 -7.71 -3.58
C THR A 5 2.48 -8.74 -4.29
N TYR A 6 1.14 -8.65 -4.08
CA TYR A 6 0.22 -9.61 -4.66
C TYR A 6 0.19 -9.53 -6.19
N HIS A 7 -0.13 -8.37 -6.75
CA HIS A 7 -0.31 -8.22 -8.19
C HIS A 7 0.96 -8.47 -9.03
N PRO A 8 2.15 -7.90 -8.69
CA PRO A 8 3.34 -8.08 -9.52
C PRO A 8 4.02 -9.44 -9.37
N PHE A 9 3.94 -10.07 -8.19
CA PHE A 9 4.70 -11.30 -7.91
C PHE A 9 3.79 -12.48 -7.61
N PHE A 10 2.99 -12.43 -6.53
CA PHE A 10 2.27 -13.59 -6.03
C PHE A 10 1.13 -14.01 -6.96
N LYS A 11 0.33 -13.08 -7.49
CA LYS A 11 -0.75 -13.40 -8.42
C LYS A 11 -0.21 -14.13 -9.65
N GLN A 12 0.90 -13.68 -10.22
CA GLN A 12 1.48 -14.32 -11.41
C GLN A 12 1.96 -15.74 -11.14
N LEU A 13 2.57 -15.97 -9.97
CA LEU A 13 3.00 -17.30 -9.56
C LEU A 13 1.80 -18.20 -9.28
N LEU A 14 0.86 -17.72 -8.44
CA LEU A 14 -0.33 -18.49 -8.03
C LEU A 14 -1.26 -18.79 -9.21
N PHE A 15 -1.33 -17.91 -10.21
CA PHE A 15 -2.18 -18.12 -11.38
C PHE A 15 -1.60 -19.09 -12.39
N ARG A 16 -0.35 -19.49 -12.26
CA ARG A 16 0.26 -20.61 -13.03
C ARG A 16 -0.01 -21.97 -12.39
N MET A 17 -0.46 -21.99 -11.14
CA MET A 17 -0.78 -23.19 -10.40
C MET A 17 -2.27 -23.53 -10.54
N PRO A 18 -2.67 -24.80 -10.39
CA PRO A 18 -4.08 -25.18 -10.20
C PRO A 18 -4.68 -24.34 -9.06
N PRO A 19 -5.95 -23.90 -9.15
CA PRO A 19 -6.56 -23.01 -8.16
C PRO A 19 -6.50 -23.55 -6.73
N GLU A 20 -6.75 -24.85 -6.54
CA GLU A 20 -6.72 -25.48 -5.22
C GLU A 20 -5.31 -25.53 -4.64
N ASP A 21 -4.29 -25.82 -5.44
CA ASP A 21 -2.90 -25.81 -5.00
C ASP A 21 -2.43 -24.40 -4.62
N ALA A 22 -2.86 -23.39 -5.39
CA ALA A 22 -2.60 -22.00 -5.09
C ALA A 22 -3.27 -21.58 -3.77
N ARG A 23 -4.53 -21.99 -3.53
CA ARG A 23 -5.25 -21.75 -2.28
C ARG A 23 -4.52 -22.39 -1.10
N ARG A 24 -4.21 -23.69 -1.18
CA ARG A 24 -3.50 -24.44 -0.13
C ARG A 24 -2.13 -23.84 0.19
N LEU A 25 -1.35 -23.47 -0.83
CA LEU A 25 -0.06 -22.82 -0.63
C LEU A 25 -0.21 -21.49 0.09
N THR A 26 -1.19 -20.66 -0.31
CA THR A 26 -1.46 -19.38 0.31
C THR A 26 -1.85 -19.52 1.77
N LEU A 27 -2.79 -20.44 2.06
CA LEU A 27 -3.24 -20.70 3.43
C LEU A 27 -2.10 -21.25 4.31
N ARG A 28 -1.26 -22.14 3.80
CA ARG A 28 -0.07 -22.62 4.53
C ARG A 28 0.91 -21.50 4.89
N ILE A 29 1.17 -20.58 3.96
CA ILE A 29 2.04 -19.44 4.24
C ILE A 29 1.44 -18.57 5.34
N LEU A 30 0.13 -18.33 5.28
CA LEU A 30 -0.59 -17.57 6.30
C LEU A 30 -0.63 -18.29 7.65
N GLU A 31 -0.81 -19.60 7.67
CA GLU A 31 -0.78 -20.45 8.86
C GLU A 31 0.58 -20.40 9.58
N VAL A 32 1.68 -20.54 8.81
CA VAL A 32 3.05 -20.39 9.36
C VAL A 32 3.26 -19.01 9.96
N GLN A 33 2.72 -17.96 9.36
CA GLN A 33 2.78 -16.62 9.92
C GLN A 33 1.88 -16.46 11.15
N ALA A 34 0.69 -17.08 11.13
CA ALA A 34 -0.25 -17.08 12.24
C ALA A 34 0.32 -17.78 13.48
N SER A 35 1.09 -18.85 13.32
CA SER A 35 1.64 -19.66 14.40
C SER A 35 2.67 -18.93 15.28
N SER A 36 3.33 -17.87 14.77
CA SER A 36 4.36 -17.13 15.49
C SER A 36 3.88 -15.73 15.93
N ALA A 37 4.28 -15.33 17.15
CA ALA A 37 3.99 -13.96 17.64
C ALA A 37 4.61 -12.87 16.73
N VAL A 38 5.79 -13.15 16.18
CA VAL A 38 6.47 -12.24 15.23
C VAL A 38 5.69 -12.14 13.93
N GLY A 39 5.25 -13.26 13.35
CA GLY A 39 4.45 -13.28 12.14
C GLY A 39 3.12 -12.53 12.29
N ARG A 40 2.40 -12.74 13.41
CA ARG A 40 1.17 -11.97 13.70
C ARG A 40 1.45 -10.47 13.86
N ARG A 41 2.59 -10.09 14.46
CA ARG A 41 3.00 -8.68 14.62
C ARG A 41 3.35 -8.03 13.28
N VAL A 42 4.02 -8.76 12.41
CA VAL A 42 4.30 -8.34 11.02
C VAL A 42 2.99 -8.16 10.25
N PHE A 43 2.05 -9.09 10.38
CA PHE A 43 0.74 -8.96 9.72
C PHE A 43 -0.08 -7.77 10.24
N ARG A 44 -0.06 -7.50 11.54
CA ARG A 44 -0.67 -6.27 12.12
C ARG A 44 -0.03 -4.99 11.60
N LEU A 45 1.28 -5.00 11.36
CA LEU A 45 2.01 -3.82 10.84
C LEU A 45 1.72 -3.56 9.35
N PHE A 46 1.64 -4.62 8.55
CA PHE A 46 1.46 -4.54 7.09
C PHE A 46 0.02 -4.79 6.64
N GLY A 47 -0.85 -5.26 7.52
CA GLY A 47 -2.28 -5.39 7.29
C GLY A 47 -2.98 -4.03 7.43
N HIS A 48 -4.27 -4.00 7.08
CA HIS A 48 -5.08 -2.79 7.23
C HIS A 48 -5.59 -2.60 8.68
N GLY A 49 -5.29 -3.55 9.58
CA GLY A 49 -5.83 -3.58 10.92
C GLY A 49 -7.30 -3.97 10.98
N LEU A 50 -7.91 -3.79 12.15
CA LEU A 50 -9.37 -3.86 12.28
C LEU A 50 -9.99 -2.58 11.70
N PRO A 51 -11.22 -2.66 11.16
CA PRO A 51 -11.97 -1.46 10.78
C PRO A 51 -12.10 -0.48 11.95
N PRO A 52 -12.12 0.85 11.70
CA PRO A 52 -12.29 1.84 12.74
C PRO A 52 -13.68 1.74 13.40
N GLU A 53 -13.79 2.24 14.63
CA GLU A 53 -15.01 2.12 15.44
C GLU A 53 -16.26 2.74 14.77
N GLU A 54 -16.08 3.74 13.95
CA GLU A 54 -17.13 4.43 13.21
C GLU A 54 -17.80 3.55 12.14
N LEU A 55 -17.16 2.42 11.78
CA LEU A 55 -17.69 1.44 10.82
C LEU A 55 -18.34 0.22 11.47
N LYS A 56 -18.52 0.22 12.79
CA LYS A 56 -19.22 -0.85 13.50
C LYS A 56 -20.65 -0.99 13.00
N VAL A 57 -21.09 -2.23 12.87
CA VAL A 57 -22.45 -2.59 12.47
C VAL A 57 -23.05 -3.53 13.49
N ASP A 58 -24.17 -3.12 14.10
CA ASP A 58 -24.94 -3.97 15.00
C ASP A 58 -26.10 -4.60 14.22
N VAL A 59 -26.02 -5.90 13.98
CA VAL A 59 -27.01 -6.67 13.22
C VAL A 59 -27.00 -8.13 13.67
N LEU A 60 -28.10 -8.87 13.52
CA LEU A 60 -28.24 -10.25 13.96
C LEU A 60 -28.02 -10.48 15.46
N GLY A 61 -28.13 -9.44 16.28
CA GLY A 61 -27.78 -9.48 17.70
C GLY A 61 -26.26 -9.57 17.98
N LEU A 62 -25.44 -9.29 16.98
CA LEU A 62 -23.97 -9.29 17.01
C LEU A 62 -23.43 -7.93 16.64
N THR A 63 -22.25 -7.58 17.19
CA THR A 63 -21.50 -6.40 16.83
C THR A 63 -20.36 -6.78 15.87
N PHE A 64 -20.38 -6.26 14.66
CA PHE A 64 -19.36 -6.44 13.65
C PHE A 64 -18.46 -5.20 13.63
N PRO A 65 -17.12 -5.33 13.75
CA PRO A 65 -16.21 -4.18 13.68
C PRO A 65 -16.26 -3.40 12.35
N GLY A 66 -16.79 -4.01 11.31
CA GLY A 66 -17.01 -3.38 10.01
C GLY A 66 -17.92 -4.23 9.11
N PRO A 67 -18.47 -3.66 8.04
CA PRO A 67 -19.47 -4.34 7.22
C PRO A 67 -18.90 -5.40 6.27
N THR A 68 -17.58 -5.47 6.08
CA THR A 68 -16.94 -6.34 5.08
C THR A 68 -16.49 -7.64 5.71
N GLY A 69 -16.92 -8.78 5.16
CA GLY A 69 -16.56 -10.12 5.60
C GLY A 69 -15.88 -10.95 4.53
N LEU A 70 -15.23 -12.02 4.98
CA LEU A 70 -14.74 -13.11 4.13
C LEU A 70 -15.83 -14.15 3.98
N GLY A 71 -16.25 -14.41 2.75
CA GLY A 71 -17.20 -15.48 2.44
C GLY A 71 -16.56 -16.88 2.51
N PRO A 72 -17.37 -17.94 2.68
CA PRO A 72 -16.89 -19.31 2.81
C PRO A 72 -16.21 -19.80 1.53
N GLY A 73 -15.37 -20.85 1.64
CA GLY A 73 -14.65 -21.45 0.51
C GLY A 73 -13.20 -20.97 0.37
N ILE A 74 -12.81 -19.83 0.97
CA ILE A 74 -11.41 -19.39 1.00
C ILE A 74 -10.66 -20.07 2.15
N ASP A 75 -11.05 -19.85 3.40
CA ASP A 75 -10.51 -20.57 4.56
C ASP A 75 -11.52 -21.60 5.04
N THR A 76 -11.53 -22.75 4.39
CA THR A 76 -12.45 -23.85 4.75
C THR A 76 -12.09 -24.50 6.07
N ASP A 77 -10.85 -24.32 6.54
CA ASP A 77 -10.27 -25.07 7.65
C ASP A 77 -10.17 -24.23 8.95
N GLY A 78 -10.39 -22.93 8.87
CA GLY A 78 -10.23 -22.02 10.00
C GLY A 78 -8.78 -21.87 10.50
N THR A 79 -7.79 -22.18 9.65
CA THR A 79 -6.37 -22.16 10.06
C THR A 79 -5.74 -20.78 10.02
N THR A 80 -6.36 -19.82 9.34
CA THR A 80 -5.77 -18.49 9.11
C THR A 80 -6.49 -17.34 9.81
N LEU A 81 -7.49 -17.62 10.65
CA LEU A 81 -8.36 -16.65 11.33
C LEU A 81 -7.58 -15.53 12.03
N SER A 82 -6.54 -15.91 12.82
CA SER A 82 -5.72 -14.95 13.60
C SER A 82 -4.96 -13.94 12.72
N VAL A 83 -4.77 -14.22 11.44
CA VAL A 83 -4.10 -13.35 10.47
C VAL A 83 -5.12 -12.63 9.59
N MET A 84 -6.14 -13.35 9.12
CA MET A 84 -7.18 -12.81 8.24
C MET A 84 -7.92 -11.63 8.86
N GLN A 85 -8.22 -11.66 10.17
CA GLN A 85 -8.86 -10.55 10.87
C GLN A 85 -8.09 -9.22 10.72
N HIS A 86 -6.77 -9.24 10.46
CA HIS A 86 -5.95 -8.03 10.28
C HIS A 86 -5.92 -7.50 8.84
N LEU A 87 -6.66 -8.10 7.92
CA LEU A 87 -6.78 -7.63 6.54
C LEU A 87 -7.91 -6.60 6.34
N GLY A 88 -8.58 -6.18 7.41
CA GLY A 88 -9.69 -5.23 7.33
C GLY A 88 -11.07 -5.89 7.28
N PHE A 89 -11.17 -7.19 7.58
CA PHE A 89 -12.46 -7.87 7.72
C PHE A 89 -13.12 -7.55 9.06
N GLY A 90 -14.43 -7.33 9.02
CA GLY A 90 -15.30 -7.23 10.19
C GLY A 90 -15.87 -8.57 10.65
N PHE A 91 -15.84 -9.60 9.80
CA PHE A 91 -16.19 -10.99 10.12
C PHE A 91 -15.55 -11.96 9.13
N ILE A 92 -15.54 -13.23 9.49
CA ILE A 92 -15.06 -14.30 8.63
C ILE A 92 -16.07 -15.44 8.66
N GLU A 93 -16.39 -15.99 7.50
CA GLU A 93 -17.22 -17.19 7.38
C GLU A 93 -16.35 -18.36 6.92
N VAL A 94 -16.33 -19.42 7.72
CA VAL A 94 -15.55 -20.65 7.49
C VAL A 94 -16.47 -21.73 6.94
N GLY A 95 -15.93 -22.60 6.12
CA GLY A 95 -16.67 -23.70 5.53
C GLY A 95 -16.76 -23.59 4.00
N PRO A 96 -17.70 -24.34 3.37
CA PRO A 96 -18.80 -25.08 3.97
C PRO A 96 -18.36 -26.34 4.72
N LEU A 97 -19.07 -26.68 5.82
CA LEU A 97 -18.73 -27.76 6.72
C LEU A 97 -19.93 -28.72 6.88
N GLY A 98 -19.64 -30.02 6.99
CA GLY A 98 -20.55 -31.04 7.45
C GLY A 98 -20.18 -31.55 8.84
N GLU A 99 -20.98 -32.47 9.39
CA GLU A 99 -20.68 -33.18 10.64
C GLU A 99 -19.34 -33.92 10.54
N HIS A 100 -19.10 -34.56 9.40
CA HIS A 100 -17.91 -35.35 9.11
C HIS A 100 -17.02 -34.62 8.12
N ALA A 101 -15.73 -34.96 8.12
CA ALA A 101 -14.79 -34.41 7.14
C ALA A 101 -15.17 -34.87 5.72
N ILE A 102 -15.19 -33.94 4.78
CA ILE A 102 -15.43 -34.18 3.36
C ILE A 102 -14.10 -34.41 2.68
N ASP A 103 -13.77 -35.66 2.32
CA ASP A 103 -12.55 -36.00 1.55
C ASP A 103 -12.93 -36.41 0.13
N ARG A 104 -13.28 -35.42 -0.70
CA ARG A 104 -13.64 -35.66 -2.10
C ARG A 104 -12.52 -35.16 -3.00
N LYS A 105 -11.56 -36.03 -3.27
CA LYS A 105 -10.42 -35.73 -4.16
C LYS A 105 -10.86 -35.58 -5.62
N TYR A 106 -10.40 -34.56 -6.32
CA TYR A 106 -10.35 -34.35 -7.78
C TYR A 106 -11.64 -34.06 -8.54
N GLN A 107 -12.81 -34.48 -8.13
CA GLN A 107 -14.06 -34.25 -8.88
C GLN A 107 -14.64 -32.84 -8.73
N TYR A 108 -14.14 -32.09 -7.78
CA TYR A 108 -14.66 -30.76 -7.36
C TYR A 108 -13.59 -29.72 -7.26
N ASP A 109 -12.43 -29.91 -7.94
CA ASP A 109 -11.38 -28.91 -7.93
C ASP A 109 -11.87 -27.62 -8.59
N PRO A 110 -11.66 -26.45 -7.96
CA PRO A 110 -12.14 -25.20 -8.49
C PRO A 110 -11.46 -24.87 -9.82
N LEU A 111 -12.22 -24.23 -10.72
CA LEU A 111 -11.71 -23.75 -12.00
C LEU A 111 -11.56 -22.23 -11.95
N ARG A 112 -10.46 -21.71 -12.51
CA ARG A 112 -10.20 -20.28 -12.61
C ARG A 112 -10.37 -19.83 -14.05
N LEU A 113 -11.35 -18.99 -14.30
CA LEU A 113 -11.61 -18.37 -15.59
C LEU A 113 -10.97 -16.96 -15.62
N SER A 114 -9.65 -16.93 -15.79
CA SER A 114 -8.84 -15.71 -15.64
C SER A 114 -9.25 -14.58 -16.58
N GLY A 115 -9.71 -14.89 -17.81
CA GLY A 115 -10.18 -13.90 -18.78
C GLY A 115 -11.51 -13.25 -18.40
N GLN A 116 -12.28 -13.86 -17.50
CA GLN A 116 -13.59 -13.38 -17.04
C GLN A 116 -13.56 -12.99 -15.56
N TRP A 117 -12.43 -13.09 -14.90
CA TRP A 117 -12.25 -12.84 -13.46
C TRP A 117 -13.21 -13.67 -12.59
N SER A 118 -13.48 -14.91 -13.01
CA SER A 118 -14.47 -15.76 -12.39
C SER A 118 -13.85 -17.04 -11.85
N LEU A 119 -14.43 -17.53 -10.75
CA LEU A 119 -14.12 -18.82 -10.13
C LEU A 119 -15.33 -19.73 -10.27
N VAL A 120 -15.10 -20.96 -10.71
CA VAL A 120 -16.08 -22.04 -10.61
C VAL A 120 -15.65 -22.91 -9.45
N HIS A 121 -16.52 -23.10 -8.48
CA HIS A 121 -16.27 -23.90 -7.29
C HIS A 121 -17.47 -24.81 -7.01
N SER A 122 -17.25 -25.81 -6.19
CA SER A 122 -18.34 -26.65 -5.67
C SER A 122 -18.49 -26.43 -4.18
N PRO A 123 -19.69 -26.27 -3.65
CA PRO A 123 -19.93 -26.24 -2.21
C PRO A 123 -19.44 -27.50 -1.49
N HIS A 124 -19.33 -28.63 -2.21
CA HIS A 124 -18.82 -29.89 -1.69
C HIS A 124 -17.28 -30.02 -1.74
N ALA A 125 -16.56 -28.93 -1.64
CA ALA A 125 -15.09 -28.94 -1.57
C ALA A 125 -14.59 -29.70 -0.32
N CYS A 126 -13.35 -30.16 -0.38
CA CYS A 126 -12.70 -30.87 0.74
C CYS A 126 -12.68 -29.96 1.98
N SER A 127 -13.21 -30.40 3.10
CA SER A 127 -13.23 -29.64 4.35
C SER A 127 -13.11 -30.58 5.56
N PRO A 128 -12.51 -30.14 6.68
CA PRO A 128 -12.53 -30.88 7.93
C PRO A 128 -13.94 -30.93 8.53
N SER A 129 -14.14 -31.73 9.57
CA SER A 129 -15.44 -31.81 10.28
C SER A 129 -15.70 -30.48 11.03
N ALA A 130 -16.98 -30.18 11.25
CA ALA A 130 -17.40 -29.01 12.02
C ALA A 130 -16.81 -29.00 13.43
N SER A 131 -16.67 -30.17 14.08
CA SER A 131 -16.01 -30.27 15.40
C SER A 131 -14.55 -29.87 15.39
N THR A 132 -13.81 -30.28 14.34
CA THR A 132 -12.38 -29.87 14.18
C THR A 132 -12.23 -28.39 13.99
N VAL A 133 -13.06 -27.78 13.16
CA VAL A 133 -13.02 -26.33 12.91
C VAL A 133 -13.48 -25.55 14.14
N GLY A 134 -14.53 -26.02 14.83
CA GLY A 134 -14.99 -25.43 16.08
C GLY A 134 -13.87 -25.33 17.13
N GLN A 135 -13.13 -26.43 17.36
CA GLN A 135 -11.97 -26.44 18.26
C GLN A 135 -10.88 -25.45 17.82
N ARG A 136 -10.62 -25.30 16.51
CA ARG A 136 -9.64 -24.33 16.00
C ARG A 136 -10.07 -22.89 16.24
N ILE A 137 -11.35 -22.57 16.05
CA ILE A 137 -11.88 -21.23 16.35
C ILE A 137 -11.67 -20.88 17.82
N GLU A 138 -12.02 -21.80 18.75
CA GLU A 138 -11.85 -21.60 20.19
C GLU A 138 -10.38 -21.46 20.61
N GLN A 139 -9.47 -22.15 19.91
CA GLN A 139 -8.03 -22.11 20.19
C GLN A 139 -7.33 -20.94 19.48
N THR A 140 -8.02 -20.18 18.62
CA THR A 140 -7.40 -19.09 17.87
C THR A 140 -7.08 -17.91 18.81
N PRO A 141 -5.79 -17.53 18.96
CA PRO A 141 -5.41 -16.44 19.85
C PRO A 141 -5.92 -15.09 19.36
N GLU A 142 -6.35 -14.24 20.30
CA GLU A 142 -6.67 -12.82 20.03
C GLU A 142 -7.75 -12.62 18.93
N LEU A 143 -8.65 -13.57 18.75
CA LEU A 143 -9.74 -13.44 17.80
C LEU A 143 -10.76 -12.42 18.32
N SER A 144 -10.99 -11.35 17.57
CA SER A 144 -11.80 -10.18 17.99
C SER A 144 -12.97 -9.85 17.06
N ILE A 145 -13.21 -10.71 16.05
CA ILE A 145 -14.28 -10.52 15.08
C ILE A 145 -15.21 -11.72 15.10
N PRO A 146 -16.52 -11.55 14.79
CA PRO A 146 -17.45 -12.65 14.67
C PRO A 146 -17.01 -13.68 13.60
N VAL A 147 -17.17 -14.98 13.91
CA VAL A 147 -16.94 -16.06 12.97
C VAL A 147 -18.26 -16.77 12.67
N GLY A 148 -18.64 -16.72 11.39
CA GLY A 148 -19.74 -17.52 10.86
C GLY A 148 -19.27 -18.89 10.40
N ILE A 149 -20.16 -19.87 10.39
CA ILE A 149 -19.92 -21.19 9.83
C ILE A 149 -20.97 -21.48 8.75
N ALA A 150 -20.49 -21.65 7.51
CA ALA A 150 -21.32 -22.16 6.43
C ALA A 150 -21.47 -23.68 6.57
N LEU A 151 -22.68 -24.17 6.46
CA LEU A 151 -23.00 -25.56 6.57
C LEU A 151 -23.41 -26.14 5.22
N ASP A 152 -23.11 -27.41 5.00
CA ASP A 152 -23.53 -28.17 3.82
C ASP A 152 -23.76 -29.64 4.15
N GLY A 153 -24.58 -30.31 3.33
CA GLY A 153 -24.93 -31.72 3.49
C GLY A 153 -26.43 -31.96 3.54
N ASN A 154 -26.78 -33.15 3.93
CA ASN A 154 -28.19 -33.52 4.20
C ASN A 154 -28.61 -33.00 5.60
N GLU A 155 -29.91 -33.15 5.92
CA GLU A 155 -30.46 -32.65 7.17
C GLU A 155 -29.72 -33.16 8.42
N SER A 156 -29.40 -34.45 8.49
CA SER A 156 -28.70 -35.00 9.66
C SER A 156 -27.26 -34.51 9.78
N GLU A 157 -26.56 -34.33 8.67
CA GLU A 157 -25.20 -33.83 8.62
C GLU A 157 -25.16 -32.35 9.06
N ILE A 158 -26.13 -31.53 8.61
CA ILE A 158 -26.25 -30.12 9.03
C ILE A 158 -26.59 -30.04 10.53
N ALA A 159 -27.54 -30.85 11.04
CA ALA A 159 -27.88 -30.87 12.45
C ALA A 159 -26.71 -31.31 13.34
N GLY A 160 -25.96 -32.34 12.94
CA GLY A 160 -24.76 -32.79 13.61
C GLY A 160 -23.67 -31.71 13.61
N ALA A 161 -23.48 -31.01 12.49
CA ALA A 161 -22.51 -29.91 12.37
C ALA A 161 -22.90 -28.70 13.23
N LEU A 162 -24.19 -28.32 13.28
CA LEU A 162 -24.72 -27.27 14.17
C LEU A 162 -24.35 -27.55 15.64
N THR A 163 -24.64 -28.80 16.09
CA THR A 163 -24.36 -29.23 17.45
C THR A 163 -22.84 -29.21 17.73
N ALA A 164 -22.03 -29.73 16.80
CA ALA A 164 -20.58 -29.88 16.95
C ALA A 164 -19.83 -28.55 17.00
N ALA A 165 -20.34 -27.50 16.35
CA ALA A 165 -19.70 -26.19 16.27
C ALA A 165 -20.47 -25.10 17.04
N PHE A 166 -21.45 -25.46 17.86
CA PHE A 166 -22.34 -24.51 18.54
C PHE A 166 -21.61 -23.49 19.38
N SER A 167 -20.64 -23.91 20.21
CA SER A 167 -19.92 -22.99 21.12
C SER A 167 -19.06 -21.98 20.38
N SER A 168 -18.47 -22.36 19.25
CA SER A 168 -17.43 -21.62 18.54
C SER A 168 -17.97 -20.65 17.47
N ALA A 169 -19.13 -20.95 16.85
CA ALA A 169 -19.73 -20.09 15.84
C ALA A 169 -20.45 -18.89 16.44
N SER A 170 -20.40 -17.73 15.80
CA SER A 170 -21.23 -16.56 16.11
C SER A 170 -22.59 -16.63 15.40
N PHE A 171 -22.65 -17.15 14.20
CA PHE A 171 -23.84 -17.39 13.39
C PHE A 171 -23.59 -18.55 12.42
N PHE A 172 -24.67 -19.05 11.80
CA PHE A 172 -24.58 -20.10 10.79
C PHE A 172 -25.28 -19.71 9.50
N THR A 173 -24.73 -20.15 8.37
CA THR A 173 -25.40 -20.04 7.07
C THR A 173 -25.72 -21.41 6.51
N LEU A 174 -26.93 -21.55 6.00
CA LEU A 174 -27.51 -22.80 5.48
C LEU A 174 -27.54 -22.76 3.95
N PRO A 175 -27.36 -23.89 3.28
CA PRO A 175 -27.46 -23.97 1.83
C PRO A 175 -28.91 -23.73 1.35
N ALA A 176 -29.06 -23.26 0.10
CA ALA A 176 -30.33 -22.95 -0.55
C ALA A 176 -31.30 -24.15 -0.54
N THR A 177 -30.78 -25.37 -0.51
CA THR A 177 -31.57 -26.61 -0.46
C THR A 177 -32.51 -26.72 0.74
N VAL A 178 -32.06 -26.15 1.90
CA VAL A 178 -32.87 -26.13 3.14
C VAL A 178 -34.09 -25.22 2.98
N ALA A 179 -34.04 -24.20 2.17
CA ALA A 179 -35.18 -23.31 1.92
C ALA A 179 -36.33 -24.03 1.14
N GLY A 180 -36.05 -25.20 0.59
CA GLY A 180 -37.04 -26.03 -0.10
C GLY A 180 -38.03 -26.76 0.81
N ASP A 181 -37.64 -27.01 2.08
CA ASP A 181 -38.46 -27.74 3.04
C ASP A 181 -38.51 -27.05 4.41
N CYS A 182 -39.63 -26.42 4.69
CA CYS A 182 -39.88 -25.74 5.96
C CYS A 182 -39.80 -26.65 7.19
N ARG A 183 -40.01 -27.96 7.05
CA ARG A 183 -39.91 -28.91 8.16
C ARG A 183 -38.48 -29.18 8.53
N VAL A 184 -37.58 -29.23 7.54
CA VAL A 184 -36.14 -29.34 7.76
C VAL A 184 -35.65 -28.08 8.48
N PHE A 185 -35.98 -26.88 7.98
CA PHE A 185 -35.58 -25.64 8.63
C PHE A 185 -36.10 -25.54 10.08
N ALA A 186 -37.37 -25.89 10.34
CA ALA A 186 -37.94 -25.83 11.69
C ALA A 186 -37.22 -26.77 12.69
N ARG A 187 -36.77 -27.93 12.23
CA ARG A 187 -35.95 -28.84 13.05
C ARG A 187 -34.57 -28.27 13.32
N LEU A 188 -33.88 -27.77 12.29
CA LEU A 188 -32.58 -27.13 12.47
C LEU A 188 -32.68 -25.91 13.38
N ARG A 189 -33.75 -25.11 13.29
CA ARG A 189 -33.99 -23.95 14.17
C ARG A 189 -34.14 -24.38 15.64
N ALA A 190 -34.72 -25.54 15.90
CA ALA A 190 -34.87 -26.04 17.26
C ALA A 190 -33.55 -26.50 17.91
N GLU A 191 -32.52 -26.80 17.12
CA GLU A 191 -31.19 -27.21 17.61
C GLU A 191 -30.28 -26.03 18.05
N THR A 192 -30.63 -24.80 17.70
CA THR A 192 -29.77 -23.65 18.01
C THR A 192 -30.58 -22.36 18.25
N ASP A 193 -30.11 -21.50 19.16
CA ASP A 193 -30.62 -20.14 19.38
C ASP A 193 -29.81 -19.12 18.63
N LYS A 194 -28.69 -19.49 18.05
CA LYS A 194 -27.81 -18.57 17.28
C LYS A 194 -28.45 -18.16 15.96
N PRO A 195 -28.03 -17.02 15.37
CA PRO A 195 -28.56 -16.57 14.10
C PRO A 195 -28.35 -17.63 12.99
N LEU A 196 -29.45 -17.96 12.31
CA LEU A 196 -29.48 -18.79 11.12
C LEU A 196 -29.79 -17.93 9.90
N LEU A 197 -28.96 -18.01 8.87
CA LEU A 197 -29.12 -17.33 7.60
C LEU A 197 -29.25 -18.34 6.48
N ILE A 198 -29.92 -17.96 5.39
CA ILE A 198 -30.05 -18.80 4.18
C ILE A 198 -29.22 -18.17 3.04
N ARG A 199 -28.48 -18.99 2.28
CA ARG A 199 -27.79 -18.56 1.07
C ARG A 199 -28.73 -18.61 -0.12
N ILE A 200 -28.84 -17.49 -0.85
CA ILE A 200 -29.72 -17.32 -2.01
C ILE A 200 -28.86 -17.41 -3.28
N PRO A 201 -29.08 -18.36 -4.18
CA PRO A 201 -28.39 -18.47 -5.45
C PRO A 201 -28.92 -17.43 -6.46
N ALA A 202 -28.10 -17.12 -7.48
CA ALA A 202 -28.41 -16.08 -8.45
C ALA A 202 -29.55 -16.41 -9.42
N ASP A 203 -29.91 -17.66 -9.57
CA ASP A 203 -30.95 -18.15 -10.49
C ASP A 203 -32.36 -18.12 -9.89
N TRP A 204 -32.52 -17.73 -8.61
CA TRP A 204 -33.85 -17.56 -8.04
C TRP A 204 -34.53 -16.31 -8.56
N SER A 205 -35.79 -16.45 -9.02
CA SER A 205 -36.62 -15.28 -9.30
C SER A 205 -37.01 -14.55 -8.01
N LEU A 206 -37.33 -13.26 -8.11
CA LEU A 206 -37.75 -12.44 -6.94
C LEU A 206 -38.98 -13.05 -6.26
N ASP A 207 -39.96 -13.59 -7.03
CA ASP A 207 -41.14 -14.27 -6.49
C ASP A 207 -40.78 -15.52 -5.69
N LEU A 208 -39.78 -16.29 -6.14
CA LEU A 208 -39.31 -17.46 -5.42
C LEU A 208 -38.56 -17.06 -4.15
N ILE A 209 -37.76 -16.02 -4.20
CA ILE A 209 -37.10 -15.44 -3.01
C ILE A 209 -38.17 -15.07 -1.98
N ASP A 210 -39.20 -14.33 -2.37
CA ASP A 210 -40.29 -13.93 -1.48
C ASP A 210 -40.98 -15.14 -0.87
N GLN A 211 -41.40 -16.11 -1.68
CA GLN A 211 -42.05 -17.30 -1.21
C GLN A 211 -41.22 -18.09 -0.17
N ARG A 212 -39.91 -18.21 -0.42
CA ARG A 212 -39.01 -18.93 0.49
C ARG A 212 -38.73 -18.15 1.77
N LEU A 213 -38.44 -16.88 1.64
CA LEU A 213 -38.14 -16.03 2.81
C LEU A 213 -39.35 -15.81 3.70
N ASP A 214 -40.55 -15.59 3.16
CA ASP A 214 -41.79 -15.45 3.95
C ASP A 214 -42.04 -16.70 4.81
N ASN A 215 -41.88 -17.88 4.22
CA ASN A 215 -42.07 -19.16 4.93
C ASN A 215 -41.01 -19.35 6.03
N LEU A 216 -39.74 -19.03 5.77
CA LEU A 216 -38.67 -19.27 6.71
C LEU A 216 -38.64 -18.18 7.80
N ALA A 217 -39.00 -16.94 7.49
CA ALA A 217 -39.12 -15.85 8.46
C ALA A 217 -40.15 -16.16 9.53
N ALA A 218 -41.30 -16.78 9.14
CA ALA A 218 -42.32 -17.23 10.07
C ALA A 218 -41.84 -18.35 11.03
N LEU A 219 -40.76 -19.03 10.67
CA LEU A 219 -40.11 -20.10 11.46
C LEU A 219 -38.86 -19.63 12.21
N GLY A 220 -38.53 -18.32 12.18
CA GLY A 220 -37.44 -17.77 12.94
C GLY A 220 -36.10 -17.71 12.16
N LEU A 221 -36.14 -17.53 10.83
CA LEU A 221 -34.97 -17.14 10.05
C LEU A 221 -34.50 -15.75 10.47
N ASN A 222 -33.19 -15.55 10.63
CA ASN A 222 -32.64 -14.31 11.14
C ASN A 222 -32.10 -13.37 10.04
N GLY A 223 -31.82 -13.90 8.83
CA GLY A 223 -31.31 -13.12 7.71
C GLY A 223 -30.98 -13.99 6.50
N CYS A 224 -30.38 -13.39 5.48
CA CYS A 224 -29.98 -14.11 4.28
C CYS A 224 -28.69 -13.55 3.67
N VAL A 225 -28.04 -14.36 2.83
CA VAL A 225 -26.87 -13.97 2.03
C VAL A 225 -27.30 -13.97 0.55
N ALA A 226 -27.26 -12.82 -0.10
CA ALA A 226 -27.62 -12.62 -1.49
C ALA A 226 -26.48 -11.90 -2.25
N VAL A 227 -25.87 -12.49 -3.29
CA VAL A 227 -26.13 -13.76 -3.96
C VAL A 227 -24.91 -14.67 -3.77
N ALA A 228 -25.12 -15.96 -3.48
CA ALA A 228 -24.02 -16.87 -3.19
C ALA A 228 -23.22 -17.28 -4.44
N GLY A 229 -23.89 -17.55 -5.57
CA GLY A 229 -23.28 -17.96 -6.83
C GLY A 229 -24.34 -18.26 -7.88
N LEU A 230 -23.92 -18.49 -9.11
CA LEU A 230 -24.82 -18.97 -10.19
C LEU A 230 -24.51 -20.45 -10.47
N PRO A 231 -25.48 -21.35 -10.38
CA PRO A 231 -25.30 -22.75 -10.74
C PRO A 231 -24.75 -22.91 -12.16
N THR A 232 -23.77 -23.79 -12.33
CA THR A 232 -23.12 -24.02 -13.63
C THR A 232 -22.87 -25.50 -13.90
N PRO A 233 -23.06 -25.97 -15.15
CA PRO A 233 -22.74 -27.35 -15.52
C PRO A 233 -21.25 -27.63 -15.72
N MET A 234 -20.38 -26.58 -15.60
CA MET A 234 -18.93 -26.73 -15.79
C MET A 234 -18.27 -27.62 -14.73
N LEU A 235 -18.88 -27.72 -13.56
CA LEU A 235 -18.47 -28.58 -12.48
C LEU A 235 -19.73 -29.25 -11.91
N LYS A 236 -19.60 -30.49 -11.42
CA LYS A 236 -20.75 -31.18 -10.77
C LYS A 236 -21.12 -30.39 -9.50
N ASP A 237 -22.40 -30.07 -9.37
CA ASP A 237 -22.92 -29.21 -8.29
C ASP A 237 -22.12 -27.91 -8.15
N GLY A 238 -21.63 -27.37 -9.30
CA GLY A 238 -20.77 -26.21 -9.35
C GLY A 238 -21.55 -24.90 -9.36
N GLU A 239 -20.94 -23.90 -8.76
CA GLU A 239 -21.36 -22.51 -8.79
C GLU A 239 -20.24 -21.65 -9.38
N ILE A 240 -20.60 -20.62 -10.12
CA ILE A 240 -19.66 -19.64 -10.66
C ILE A 240 -19.85 -18.30 -9.96
N ASP A 241 -18.74 -17.73 -9.43
CA ASP A 241 -18.67 -16.38 -8.89
C ASP A 241 -17.74 -15.52 -9.74
N GLY A 242 -18.09 -14.25 -9.90
CA GLY A 242 -17.35 -13.29 -10.69
C GLY A 242 -18.09 -11.97 -10.86
N PRO A 243 -17.50 -10.98 -11.56
CA PRO A 243 -18.05 -9.62 -11.70
C PRO A 243 -19.44 -9.60 -12.36
N PHE A 244 -19.78 -10.61 -13.16
CA PHE A 244 -21.09 -10.71 -13.81
C PHE A 244 -22.25 -10.93 -12.83
N LEU A 245 -21.97 -11.34 -11.57
CA LEU A 245 -22.99 -11.48 -10.53
C LEU A 245 -23.44 -10.13 -9.93
N ALA A 246 -22.67 -9.06 -10.07
CA ALA A 246 -22.99 -7.79 -9.47
C ALA A 246 -24.43 -7.29 -9.74
N PRO A 247 -24.97 -7.32 -10.97
CA PRO A 247 -26.36 -6.93 -11.21
C PRO A 247 -27.39 -7.85 -10.52
N TYR A 248 -27.12 -9.15 -10.43
CA TYR A 248 -28.02 -10.11 -9.73
C TYR A 248 -28.03 -9.84 -8.24
N SER A 249 -26.83 -9.62 -7.65
CA SER A 249 -26.67 -9.31 -6.23
C SER A 249 -27.35 -7.99 -5.88
N LEU A 250 -27.14 -6.95 -6.68
CA LEU A 250 -27.75 -5.64 -6.46
C LEU A 250 -29.27 -5.71 -6.48
N ASN A 251 -29.84 -6.36 -7.50
CA ASN A 251 -31.29 -6.52 -7.64
C ASN A 251 -31.90 -7.32 -6.48
N ALA A 252 -31.29 -8.44 -6.08
CA ALA A 252 -31.77 -9.26 -4.98
C ALA A 252 -31.66 -8.54 -3.65
N VAL A 253 -30.54 -7.87 -3.37
CA VAL A 253 -30.32 -7.11 -2.13
C VAL A 253 -31.32 -5.97 -2.02
N GLU A 254 -31.50 -5.18 -3.08
CA GLU A 254 -32.45 -4.07 -3.10
C GLU A 254 -33.89 -4.55 -2.86
N HIS A 255 -34.28 -5.64 -3.53
CA HIS A 255 -35.61 -6.23 -3.36
C HIS A 255 -35.86 -6.72 -1.92
N ILE A 256 -34.91 -7.47 -1.34
CA ILE A 256 -35.04 -8.03 0.01
C ILE A 256 -35.03 -6.88 1.05
N ALA A 257 -34.11 -5.94 0.93
CA ALA A 257 -34.00 -4.80 1.85
C ALA A 257 -35.28 -3.94 1.83
N ASN A 258 -35.84 -3.68 0.66
CA ASN A 258 -37.09 -2.91 0.53
C ASN A 258 -38.30 -3.65 1.11
N ARG A 259 -38.36 -4.98 0.98
CA ARG A 259 -39.51 -5.78 1.44
C ARG A 259 -39.47 -6.09 2.93
N TYR A 260 -38.29 -6.49 3.44
CA TYR A 260 -38.15 -7.02 4.80
C TYR A 260 -37.49 -6.03 5.77
N GLY A 261 -36.67 -5.07 5.27
CA GLY A 261 -35.96 -4.11 6.11
C GLY A 261 -35.11 -4.78 7.18
N ASP A 262 -35.17 -4.26 8.41
CA ASP A 262 -34.39 -4.77 9.54
C ASP A 262 -34.93 -6.10 10.11
N LYS A 263 -36.13 -6.55 9.68
CA LYS A 263 -36.70 -7.82 10.13
C LYS A 263 -35.93 -9.00 9.58
N LEU A 264 -35.36 -8.86 8.38
CA LEU A 264 -34.58 -9.92 7.73
C LEU A 264 -33.38 -9.28 7.04
N PRO A 265 -32.34 -8.91 7.82
CA PRO A 265 -31.14 -8.25 7.28
C PRO A 265 -30.48 -9.11 6.21
N VAL A 266 -29.98 -8.46 5.15
CA VAL A 266 -29.32 -9.11 4.03
C VAL A 266 -27.82 -8.82 4.05
N ILE A 267 -27.02 -9.88 3.87
CA ILE A 267 -25.59 -9.81 3.56
C ILE A 267 -25.46 -9.83 2.03
N GLY A 268 -24.88 -8.77 1.46
CA GLY A 268 -24.63 -8.70 0.03
C GLY A 268 -23.40 -9.51 -0.37
N ALA A 269 -23.54 -10.44 -1.29
CA ALA A 269 -22.46 -11.29 -1.79
C ALA A 269 -22.53 -11.43 -3.30
N GLY A 270 -21.43 -11.88 -3.93
CA GLY A 270 -21.33 -12.12 -5.38
C GLY A 270 -21.03 -10.84 -6.18
N GLY A 271 -20.00 -10.91 -7.01
CA GLY A 271 -19.63 -9.85 -7.93
C GLY A 271 -18.86 -8.69 -7.32
N VAL A 272 -18.48 -8.71 -6.06
CA VAL A 272 -17.74 -7.62 -5.40
C VAL A 272 -16.26 -7.69 -5.77
N MET A 273 -15.82 -6.86 -6.72
CA MET A 273 -14.45 -6.79 -7.24
C MET A 273 -13.75 -5.49 -6.89
N SER A 274 -14.50 -4.46 -6.49
CA SER A 274 -14.01 -3.11 -6.20
C SER A 274 -14.71 -2.50 -4.98
N PRO A 275 -14.15 -1.43 -4.38
CA PRO A 275 -14.86 -0.67 -3.37
C PRO A 275 -16.21 -0.10 -3.85
N GLY A 276 -16.31 0.26 -5.14
CA GLY A 276 -17.56 0.75 -5.73
C GLY A 276 -18.68 -0.28 -5.68
N ASP A 277 -18.39 -1.56 -6.00
CA ASP A 277 -19.37 -2.64 -5.93
C ASP A 277 -19.88 -2.83 -4.51
N ALA A 278 -18.95 -2.80 -3.53
CA ALA A 278 -19.29 -2.90 -2.12
C ALA A 278 -20.19 -1.76 -1.65
N LEU A 279 -19.87 -0.52 -2.02
CA LEU A 279 -20.69 0.65 -1.70
C LEU A 279 -22.07 0.56 -2.33
N SER A 280 -22.18 0.07 -3.57
CA SER A 280 -23.46 -0.11 -4.26
C SER A 280 -24.37 -1.11 -3.55
N LEU A 281 -23.82 -2.20 -3.02
CA LEU A 281 -24.59 -3.18 -2.23
C LEU A 281 -25.07 -2.60 -0.90
N LEU A 282 -24.23 -1.81 -0.21
CA LEU A 282 -24.65 -1.10 1.01
C LEU A 282 -25.73 -0.07 0.71
N ASP A 283 -25.62 0.67 -0.39
CA ASP A 283 -26.63 1.64 -0.83
C ASP A 283 -27.96 0.97 -1.22
N ALA A 284 -27.91 -0.26 -1.73
CA ALA A 284 -29.08 -1.09 -1.99
C ALA A 284 -29.74 -1.66 -0.71
N GLY A 285 -29.10 -1.48 0.46
CA GLY A 285 -29.64 -1.88 1.76
C GLY A 285 -29.00 -3.10 2.39
N ALA A 286 -27.90 -3.64 1.83
CA ALA A 286 -27.14 -4.68 2.52
C ALA A 286 -26.60 -4.14 3.84
N LYS A 287 -26.70 -4.94 4.91
CA LYS A 287 -26.11 -4.60 6.22
C LYS A 287 -24.63 -5.00 6.31
N LEU A 288 -24.27 -6.09 5.66
CA LEU A 288 -22.92 -6.65 5.58
C LEU A 288 -22.62 -7.05 4.14
N ILE A 289 -21.34 -7.26 3.83
CA ILE A 289 -20.86 -7.66 2.50
C ILE A 289 -19.91 -8.83 2.64
N GLU A 290 -20.02 -9.83 1.79
CA GLU A 290 -19.06 -10.93 1.67
C GLU A 290 -18.19 -10.82 0.42
N LEU A 291 -16.88 -11.10 0.60
CA LEU A 291 -15.90 -11.17 -0.47
C LEU A 291 -15.50 -12.63 -0.72
N TYR A 292 -15.47 -13.03 -1.99
CA TYR A 292 -14.99 -14.34 -2.43
C TYR A 292 -14.06 -14.21 -3.65
N ALA A 293 -14.56 -14.25 -4.89
CA ALA A 293 -13.72 -14.12 -6.10
C ALA A 293 -12.92 -12.79 -6.13
N GLY A 294 -13.49 -11.71 -5.60
CA GLY A 294 -12.80 -10.43 -5.48
C GLY A 294 -11.46 -10.50 -4.73
N LEU A 295 -11.39 -11.33 -3.68
CA LEU A 295 -10.15 -11.53 -2.93
C LEU A 295 -9.06 -12.19 -3.79
N VAL A 296 -9.45 -13.11 -4.68
CA VAL A 296 -8.53 -13.82 -5.57
C VAL A 296 -8.08 -12.94 -6.74
N PHE A 297 -8.99 -12.19 -7.35
CA PHE A 297 -8.68 -11.42 -8.57
C PHE A 297 -8.21 -10.00 -8.29
N ALA A 298 -8.86 -9.28 -7.37
CA ALA A 298 -8.49 -7.93 -6.98
C ALA A 298 -7.48 -7.87 -5.83
N GLY A 299 -7.20 -9.02 -5.17
CA GLY A 299 -6.13 -9.18 -4.18
C GLY A 299 -6.55 -8.99 -2.72
N PRO A 300 -5.68 -9.41 -1.78
CA PRO A 300 -5.97 -9.45 -0.34
C PRO A 300 -6.10 -8.06 0.30
N GLY A 301 -5.78 -6.99 -0.40
CA GLY A 301 -6.01 -5.62 0.06
C GLY A 301 -7.40 -5.08 -0.25
N LEU A 302 -8.26 -5.84 -0.96
CA LEU A 302 -9.62 -5.40 -1.28
C LEU A 302 -10.43 -5.02 -0.04
N PRO A 303 -10.44 -5.79 1.08
CA PRO A 303 -11.17 -5.40 2.29
C PRO A 303 -10.71 -4.06 2.84
N GLY A 304 -9.40 -3.83 2.92
CA GLY A 304 -8.85 -2.56 3.38
C GLY A 304 -9.17 -1.38 2.46
N ARG A 305 -9.27 -1.59 1.14
CA ARG A 305 -9.72 -0.55 0.20
C ARG A 305 -11.20 -0.21 0.40
N ILE A 306 -12.03 -1.20 0.70
CA ILE A 306 -13.45 -0.98 1.02
C ILE A 306 -13.57 -0.19 2.32
N VAL A 307 -12.86 -0.58 3.38
CA VAL A 307 -12.81 0.17 4.65
C VAL A 307 -12.42 1.63 4.40
N HIS A 308 -11.38 1.87 3.62
CA HIS A 308 -10.95 3.24 3.30
C HIS A 308 -11.97 4.04 2.49
N ALA A 309 -12.70 3.41 1.57
CA ALA A 309 -13.76 4.05 0.81
C ALA A 309 -14.95 4.43 1.72
N LEU A 310 -15.28 3.57 2.68
CA LEU A 310 -16.30 3.84 3.69
C LEU A 310 -15.91 4.98 4.64
N GLU A 311 -14.67 4.98 5.16
CA GLU A 311 -14.15 6.09 5.95
C GLU A 311 -14.23 7.43 5.20
N HIS A 312 -13.82 7.42 3.93
CA HIS A 312 -13.86 8.61 3.09
C HIS A 312 -15.30 9.12 2.91
N ARG A 313 -16.24 8.21 2.71
CA ARG A 313 -17.67 8.53 2.58
C ARG A 313 -18.24 9.13 3.87
N LEU A 314 -17.94 8.53 5.04
CA LEU A 314 -18.35 9.04 6.35
C LEU A 314 -17.82 10.46 6.61
N HIS A 315 -16.52 10.68 6.37
CA HIS A 315 -15.92 11.99 6.56
C HIS A 315 -16.44 13.05 5.59
N HIS A 316 -16.79 12.66 4.36
CA HIS A 316 -17.39 13.58 3.40
C HIS A 316 -18.81 13.99 3.83
N SER A 317 -19.63 13.03 4.25
CA SER A 317 -20.98 13.28 4.76
C SER A 317 -20.97 14.13 6.02
N ALA A 318 -20.05 13.87 6.97
CA ALA A 318 -19.90 14.68 8.18
C ALA A 318 -19.50 16.14 7.87
N ASN A 319 -18.62 16.36 6.88
CA ASN A 319 -18.22 17.69 6.45
C ASN A 319 -19.37 18.46 5.76
N VAL A 320 -20.23 17.77 5.01
CA VAL A 320 -21.41 18.37 4.38
C VAL A 320 -22.43 18.78 5.44
N CYS A 321 -22.73 17.90 6.41
CA CYS A 321 -23.65 18.21 7.51
C CYS A 321 -23.14 19.36 8.42
N ALA A 322 -21.82 19.40 8.67
CA ALA A 322 -21.21 20.50 9.43
C ALA A 322 -21.25 21.84 8.68
N ALA A 323 -21.25 21.82 7.35
CA ALA A 323 -21.41 23.03 6.52
C ALA A 323 -22.86 23.53 6.46
N GLU A 324 -23.85 22.64 6.70
CA GLU A 324 -25.29 22.97 6.70
C GLU A 324 -25.84 23.29 8.09
N GLY A 325 -25.02 23.32 9.15
CA GLY A 325 -25.40 23.83 10.50
C GLY A 325 -26.21 22.86 11.35
N GLY A 326 -26.09 21.54 11.14
CA GLY A 326 -26.82 20.51 11.92
C GLY A 326 -25.97 19.89 13.03
N ASP A 327 -26.52 19.85 14.24
CA ASP A 327 -25.93 19.21 15.42
C ASP A 327 -26.16 17.68 15.44
N SER A 328 -25.12 16.95 15.86
CA SER A 328 -25.09 15.58 16.40
C SER A 328 -24.85 14.41 15.44
N ILE A 329 -23.73 13.71 15.73
CA ILE A 329 -23.23 12.47 15.08
C ILE A 329 -24.24 11.30 15.12
N SER A 330 -25.14 11.24 16.12
CA SER A 330 -26.15 10.18 16.24
C SER A 330 -27.24 10.22 15.15
N THR A 331 -27.53 11.38 14.60
CA THR A 331 -28.53 11.57 13.51
C THR A 331 -27.93 11.16 12.14
N ILE A 332 -26.60 11.20 12.01
CA ILE A 332 -25.88 10.87 10.77
C ILE A 332 -25.96 9.37 10.47
N THR A 333 -25.91 8.52 11.49
CA THR A 333 -25.97 7.06 11.31
C THR A 333 -27.36 6.60 10.84
N GLU A 334 -28.45 7.24 11.29
CA GLU A 334 -29.80 6.94 10.81
C GLU A 334 -30.09 7.47 9.40
N HIS A 335 -29.51 8.62 9.01
CA HIS A 335 -29.73 9.18 7.67
C HIS A 335 -28.96 8.44 6.55
N ILE A 336 -27.83 7.79 6.87
CA ILE A 336 -27.07 6.98 5.90
C ILE A 336 -27.83 5.71 5.51
N THR A 337 -28.72 5.21 6.39
CA THR A 337 -29.54 4.03 6.14
C THR A 337 -30.85 4.30 5.40
N HIS A 338 -31.29 5.55 5.26
CA HIS A 338 -32.61 5.89 4.71
C HIS A 338 -32.66 6.93 3.59
N SER A 339 -31.54 7.49 3.14
CA SER A 339 -31.55 8.45 2.02
C SER A 339 -31.50 7.71 0.68
N ALA A 340 -32.66 7.40 0.13
CA ALA A 340 -32.84 7.03 -1.26
C ALA A 340 -32.46 8.21 -2.16
N ILE A 341 -31.25 8.24 -2.67
CA ILE A 341 -30.83 9.15 -3.76
C ILE A 341 -31.33 8.55 -5.07
N LYS A 342 -32.23 9.29 -5.74
CA LYS A 342 -32.78 8.92 -7.05
C LYS A 342 -31.67 8.61 -8.04
N PRO A 343 -31.80 7.53 -8.85
CA PRO A 343 -30.80 7.17 -9.84
C PRO A 343 -30.96 8.05 -11.08
N ASN A 344 -30.27 9.16 -11.15
CA ASN A 344 -30.01 9.89 -12.38
C ASN A 344 -28.95 10.99 -12.15
N VAL A 345 -27.74 10.61 -11.91
CA VAL A 345 -26.56 11.40 -12.30
C VAL A 345 -25.49 10.42 -12.72
N VAL A 346 -25.33 10.22 -14.02
CA VAL A 346 -24.10 9.71 -14.61
C VAL A 346 -22.98 10.60 -14.07
N CYS A 347 -22.21 10.07 -13.15
CA CYS A 347 -21.10 10.78 -12.56
C CYS A 347 -19.98 10.87 -13.60
N GLN A 348 -20.08 11.86 -14.50
CA GLN A 348 -18.88 12.45 -15.06
C GLN A 348 -18.14 13.07 -13.88
N GLN A 349 -17.20 12.32 -13.32
CA GLN A 349 -16.18 12.90 -12.47
C GLN A 349 -15.35 13.86 -13.33
N VAL A 350 -15.86 15.07 -13.44
CA VAL A 350 -15.03 16.24 -13.70
C VAL A 350 -14.08 16.28 -12.50
N VAL A 351 -12.84 15.89 -12.73
CA VAL A 351 -11.73 16.19 -11.81
C VAL A 351 -11.69 17.71 -11.73
N GLN A 352 -12.42 18.27 -10.77
CA GLN A 352 -12.25 19.68 -10.42
C GLN A 352 -10.80 19.85 -10.02
N PRO A 353 -10.06 20.80 -10.61
CA PRO A 353 -8.76 21.19 -10.09
C PRO A 353 -9.02 21.66 -8.65
N PHE A 354 -8.49 20.91 -7.67
CA PHE A 354 -8.52 21.31 -6.27
C PHE A 354 -8.02 22.75 -6.17
N ALA A 355 -8.92 23.68 -5.83
CA ALA A 355 -8.51 24.98 -5.36
C ALA A 355 -7.56 24.74 -4.17
N PRO A 356 -6.37 25.34 -4.14
CA PRO A 356 -5.48 25.15 -3.01
C PRO A 356 -6.17 25.70 -1.77
N ASP A 357 -6.45 24.82 -0.79
CA ASP A 357 -6.82 25.27 0.54
C ASP A 357 -5.75 26.21 1.04
N VAL A 358 -6.07 27.49 1.16
CA VAL A 358 -5.14 28.49 1.66
C VAL A 358 -4.90 28.18 3.13
N PRO A 359 -3.67 27.87 3.52
CA PRO A 359 -3.41 27.45 4.88
C PRO A 359 -3.49 28.61 5.84
N HIS A 360 -4.26 28.47 6.88
CA HIS A 360 -4.36 29.46 7.94
C HIS A 360 -3.36 29.14 9.07
N GLY A 361 -2.61 30.14 9.53
CA GLY A 361 -1.81 30.08 10.75
C GLY A 361 -0.52 29.26 10.69
N LEU A 362 -0.21 28.53 11.77
CA LEU A 362 1.05 27.82 12.01
C LEU A 362 1.41 26.74 10.96
N ARG A 363 0.41 26.15 10.28
CA ARG A 363 0.64 25.17 9.22
C ARG A 363 1.34 25.79 8.01
N ALA A 364 0.98 27.02 7.66
CA ALA A 364 1.63 27.76 6.58
C ALA A 364 3.10 27.99 6.88
N LEU A 365 3.41 28.33 8.12
CA LEU A 365 4.80 28.53 8.57
C LEU A 365 5.60 27.22 8.46
N GLY A 366 4.99 26.06 8.80
CA GLY A 366 5.62 24.75 8.64
C GLY A 366 6.01 24.46 7.18
N TRP A 367 5.13 24.74 6.22
CA TRP A 367 5.44 24.59 4.80
C TRP A 367 6.49 25.58 4.32
N CYS A 368 6.46 26.83 4.80
CA CYS A 368 7.49 27.83 4.49
C CYS A 368 8.87 27.34 4.97
N PHE A 369 8.97 26.76 6.15
CA PHE A 369 10.23 26.26 6.69
C PHE A 369 10.81 25.11 5.87
N ILE A 370 9.97 24.12 5.49
CA ILE A 370 10.43 23.02 4.65
C ILE A 370 10.77 23.51 3.23
N GLY A 371 9.97 24.40 2.66
CA GLY A 371 10.25 25.02 1.38
C GLY A 371 11.55 25.82 1.38
N PHE A 372 11.79 26.59 2.46
CA PHE A 372 13.06 27.30 2.69
C PHE A 372 14.24 26.30 2.76
N THR A 373 14.07 25.16 3.46
CA THR A 373 15.09 24.12 3.50
C THR A 373 15.42 23.62 2.09
N GLY A 374 14.40 23.37 1.25
CA GLY A 374 14.61 22.98 -0.15
C GLY A 374 15.40 24.02 -0.95
N ILE A 375 15.05 25.30 -0.83
CA ILE A 375 15.75 26.40 -1.50
C ILE A 375 17.19 26.52 -0.99
N ALA A 376 17.41 26.43 0.32
CA ALA A 376 18.74 26.48 0.93
C ALA A 376 19.64 25.34 0.43
N LEU A 377 19.11 24.11 0.30
CA LEU A 377 19.83 22.98 -0.28
C LEU A 377 20.20 23.22 -1.75
N ILE A 378 19.28 23.77 -2.56
CA ILE A 378 19.60 24.14 -3.96
C ILE A 378 20.73 25.17 -4.00
N SER A 379 20.65 26.22 -3.19
CA SER A 379 21.68 27.27 -3.14
C SER A 379 23.03 26.73 -2.67
N SER A 380 23.04 25.87 -1.64
CA SER A 380 24.27 25.22 -1.14
C SER A 380 24.90 24.30 -2.20
N GLY A 381 24.09 23.52 -2.92
CA GLY A 381 24.59 22.66 -3.99
C GLY A 381 25.17 23.46 -5.16
N LEU A 382 24.52 24.57 -5.57
CA LEU A 382 25.06 25.49 -6.58
C LEU A 382 26.37 26.08 -6.13
N PHE A 383 26.46 26.53 -4.88
CA PHE A 383 27.68 27.07 -4.31
C PHE A 383 28.83 26.04 -4.33
N ALA A 384 28.56 24.79 -3.93
CA ALA A 384 29.55 23.72 -3.96
C ALA A 384 30.07 23.44 -5.39
N ILE A 385 29.17 23.45 -6.39
CA ILE A 385 29.56 23.25 -7.80
C ILE A 385 30.40 24.39 -8.31
N ILE A 386 30.03 25.66 -8.04
CA ILE A 386 30.77 26.83 -8.47
C ILE A 386 32.18 26.84 -7.84
N LEU A 387 32.27 26.52 -6.54
CA LEU A 387 33.52 26.44 -5.82
C LEU A 387 34.46 25.38 -6.41
N ALA A 388 33.92 24.17 -6.64
CA ALA A 388 34.67 23.08 -7.26
C ALA A 388 35.11 23.40 -8.70
N ALA A 389 34.24 24.02 -9.51
CA ALA A 389 34.50 24.38 -10.90
C ALA A 389 35.58 25.48 -11.02
N THR A 390 35.71 26.36 -10.02
CA THR A 390 36.73 27.38 -9.95
C THR A 390 38.04 26.92 -9.29
N ILE A 391 38.14 25.66 -8.90
CA ILE A 391 39.28 25.07 -8.19
C ILE A 391 39.65 25.86 -6.94
N GLN A 392 38.64 26.41 -6.28
CA GLN A 392 38.81 27.15 -5.05
C GLN A 392 38.62 26.24 -3.83
N MET A 393 39.46 26.41 -2.84
CA MET A 393 39.26 25.86 -1.50
C MET A 393 38.60 26.88 -0.60
N LEU A 394 37.77 26.42 0.30
CA LEU A 394 37.19 27.28 1.32
C LEU A 394 38.29 27.73 2.28
N PRO A 395 38.17 28.94 2.88
CA PRO A 395 39.20 29.48 3.78
C PRO A 395 39.58 28.49 4.90
N TYR A 396 38.64 27.78 5.43
CA TYR A 396 38.85 26.75 6.51
C TYR A 396 39.44 25.43 5.99
N ASP A 397 39.20 25.03 4.72
CA ASP A 397 39.91 23.94 4.08
C ASP A 397 41.40 24.28 3.99
N TYR A 398 41.70 25.52 3.55
CA TYR A 398 43.03 26.00 3.47
C TYR A 398 43.73 26.10 4.85
N GLU A 399 43.01 26.61 5.87
CA GLU A 399 43.53 26.68 7.24
C GLU A 399 43.81 25.29 7.81
N TYR A 400 42.93 24.34 7.56
CA TYR A 400 43.08 22.94 8.02
C TYR A 400 44.21 22.19 7.33
N LEU A 401 44.35 22.33 6.01
CA LEU A 401 45.42 21.71 5.25
C LEU A 401 46.75 22.46 5.38
N GLY A 402 46.76 23.74 5.64
CA GLY A 402 47.95 24.57 5.56
C GLY A 402 48.59 24.66 4.16
N MET A 403 47.82 24.33 3.14
CA MET A 403 48.25 24.24 1.72
C MET A 403 47.16 24.79 0.80
N THR A 404 47.52 25.52 -0.25
CA THR A 404 46.62 25.98 -1.28
C THR A 404 46.32 24.87 -2.31
N ALA A 405 45.23 25.00 -3.07
CA ALA A 405 44.94 24.14 -4.20
C ALA A 405 46.09 24.15 -5.23
N GLY A 406 46.72 25.31 -5.47
CA GLY A 406 47.86 25.46 -6.37
C GLY A 406 49.10 24.69 -5.91
N GLU A 407 49.35 24.60 -4.61
CA GLU A 407 50.45 23.81 -4.04
C GLU A 407 50.17 22.31 -4.16
N LEU A 408 48.93 21.88 -3.89
CA LEU A 408 48.52 20.49 -4.09
C LEU A 408 48.59 20.07 -5.57
N CYS A 409 48.31 20.99 -6.51
CA CYS A 409 48.40 20.72 -7.94
C CYS A 409 49.83 20.46 -8.45
N ARG A 410 50.87 20.72 -7.65
CA ARG A 410 52.24 20.35 -7.98
C ARG A 410 52.53 18.85 -7.87
N PHE A 411 51.64 18.14 -7.15
CA PHE A 411 51.76 16.69 -7.00
C PHE A 411 50.89 15.97 -8.04
N HIS A 412 51.46 15.01 -8.72
CA HIS A 412 50.77 14.10 -9.68
C HIS A 412 49.73 14.79 -10.59
N ALA A 413 50.20 15.82 -11.31
CA ALA A 413 49.39 16.55 -12.31
C ALA A 413 48.03 17.04 -11.80
N CYS A 414 47.98 17.51 -10.54
CA CYS A 414 46.73 18.03 -9.91
C CYS A 414 45.65 16.97 -9.63
N HIS A 415 45.93 15.67 -9.72
CA HIS A 415 44.92 14.62 -9.61
C HIS A 415 44.19 14.59 -8.25
N ILE A 416 44.89 14.99 -7.14
CA ILE A 416 44.25 15.10 -5.82
C ILE A 416 43.13 16.15 -5.82
N VAL A 417 43.45 17.34 -6.36
CA VAL A 417 42.48 18.45 -6.41
C VAL A 417 41.33 18.13 -7.38
N HIS A 418 41.64 17.48 -8.51
CA HIS A 418 40.64 17.00 -9.46
C HIS A 418 39.72 15.94 -8.85
N PHE A 419 40.26 15.05 -8.01
CA PHE A 419 39.45 14.08 -7.28
C PHE A 419 38.53 14.74 -6.26
N MET A 420 39.02 15.72 -5.49
CA MET A 420 38.17 16.49 -4.58
C MET A 420 37.09 17.28 -5.35
N ALA A 421 37.41 17.86 -6.50
CA ALA A 421 36.43 18.55 -7.34
C ALA A 421 35.35 17.58 -7.87
N HIS A 422 35.73 16.36 -8.24
CA HIS A 422 34.80 15.29 -8.63
C HIS A 422 33.77 14.99 -7.54
N ASP A 423 34.23 14.76 -6.30
CA ASP A 423 33.33 14.44 -5.17
C ASP A 423 32.43 15.66 -4.84
N ARG A 424 32.94 16.89 -4.84
CA ARG A 424 32.19 18.11 -4.55
C ARG A 424 31.15 18.47 -5.60
N VAL A 425 31.43 18.30 -6.89
CA VAL A 425 30.45 18.51 -7.97
C VAL A 425 29.33 17.47 -7.89
N SER A 426 29.67 16.22 -7.67
CA SER A 426 28.71 15.12 -7.52
C SER A 426 27.83 15.31 -6.27
N PHE A 427 28.41 15.73 -5.16
CA PHE A 427 27.70 16.14 -3.95
C PHE A 427 26.75 17.30 -4.23
N GLY A 428 27.24 18.38 -4.85
CA GLY A 428 26.42 19.54 -5.19
C GLY A 428 25.21 19.18 -6.06
N GLY A 429 25.40 18.31 -7.06
CA GLY A 429 24.32 17.79 -7.89
C GLY A 429 23.26 17.03 -7.10
N SER A 430 23.68 16.17 -6.15
CA SER A 430 22.76 15.41 -5.30
C SER A 430 21.98 16.31 -4.32
N ILE A 431 22.62 17.34 -3.78
CA ILE A 431 21.97 18.32 -2.87
C ILE A 431 20.97 19.21 -3.63
N ILE A 432 21.27 19.62 -4.86
CA ILE A 432 20.28 20.31 -5.70
C ILE A 432 19.09 19.39 -5.99
N ALA A 433 19.33 18.14 -6.34
CA ALA A 433 18.28 17.19 -6.66
C ALA A 433 17.31 16.96 -5.47
N ILE A 434 17.83 16.77 -4.26
CA ILE A 434 16.99 16.63 -3.05
C ILE A 434 16.28 17.95 -2.72
N GLY A 435 16.91 19.09 -2.90
CA GLY A 435 16.30 20.41 -2.69
C GLY A 435 15.10 20.64 -3.62
N VAL A 436 15.21 20.29 -4.90
CA VAL A 436 14.10 20.34 -5.88
C VAL A 436 12.94 19.45 -5.43
N LEU A 437 13.25 18.23 -4.98
CA LEU A 437 12.23 17.30 -4.47
C LEU A 437 11.55 17.85 -3.20
N TYR A 438 12.30 18.45 -2.26
CA TYR A 438 11.73 19.03 -1.04
C TYR A 438 10.82 20.21 -1.36
N CYS A 439 11.21 21.10 -2.29
CA CYS A 439 10.34 22.17 -2.75
C CYS A 439 9.05 21.62 -3.35
N TRP A 440 9.12 20.59 -4.22
CA TRP A 440 7.93 20.01 -4.83
C TRP A 440 7.05 19.27 -3.80
N LEU A 441 7.64 18.44 -2.93
CA LEU A 441 6.93 17.73 -1.86
C LEU A 441 6.16 18.69 -0.96
N THR A 442 6.77 19.83 -0.66
CA THR A 442 6.13 20.88 0.17
C THR A 442 5.00 21.58 -0.56
N LEU A 443 5.22 22.02 -1.80
CA LEU A 443 4.28 22.86 -2.55
C LEU A 443 3.04 22.09 -3.05
N SER A 444 3.11 20.76 -3.11
CA SER A 444 2.04 19.95 -3.69
C SER A 444 1.50 18.92 -2.68
N PRO A 445 2.07 17.71 -2.45
CA PRO A 445 1.41 16.70 -1.64
C PRO A 445 1.33 17.06 -0.15
N LEU A 446 2.35 17.67 0.44
CA LEU A 446 2.33 18.04 1.87
C LEU A 446 1.26 19.10 2.16
N ARG A 447 1.11 20.10 1.28
CA ARG A 447 0.05 21.12 1.41
C ARG A 447 -1.35 20.53 1.28
N ARG A 448 -1.51 19.42 0.56
CA ARG A 448 -2.76 18.65 0.50
C ARG A 448 -2.96 17.72 1.69
N GLY A 449 -2.00 17.67 2.63
CA GLY A 449 -2.05 16.80 3.80
C GLY A 449 -1.71 15.33 3.50
N GLU A 450 -1.07 15.02 2.38
CA GLU A 450 -0.66 13.65 2.02
C GLU A 450 0.46 13.17 2.97
N ALA A 451 0.15 12.24 3.87
CA ALA A 451 1.07 11.81 4.93
C ALA A 451 2.36 11.15 4.39
N TRP A 452 2.30 10.46 3.23
CA TRP A 452 3.51 9.88 2.63
C TRP A 452 4.59 10.92 2.29
N ALA A 453 4.18 12.15 1.91
CA ALA A 453 5.12 13.21 1.60
C ALA A 453 5.86 13.70 2.86
N TRP A 454 5.18 13.77 3.99
CA TRP A 454 5.78 14.08 5.28
C TRP A 454 6.80 13.02 5.71
N TRP A 455 6.43 11.74 5.55
CA TRP A 455 7.34 10.63 5.86
C TRP A 455 8.53 10.58 4.90
N ALA A 456 8.32 10.89 3.60
CA ALA A 456 9.43 11.00 2.65
C ALA A 456 10.44 12.08 3.07
N LEU A 457 9.95 13.24 3.51
CA LEU A 457 10.78 14.32 4.04
C LEU A 457 11.51 13.87 5.31
N LEU A 458 10.81 13.28 6.28
CA LEU A 458 11.42 12.82 7.53
C LEU A 458 12.50 11.77 7.29
N ILE A 459 12.21 10.69 6.56
CA ILE A 459 13.14 9.58 6.37
C ILE A 459 14.37 10.02 5.58
N SER A 460 14.18 10.75 4.47
CA SER A 460 15.29 11.28 3.68
C SER A 460 16.08 12.34 4.46
N GLY A 461 15.40 13.19 5.23
CA GLY A 461 16.03 14.20 6.06
C GLY A 461 16.88 13.62 7.18
N VAL A 462 16.38 12.62 7.91
CA VAL A 462 17.15 11.91 8.96
C VAL A 462 18.46 11.35 8.38
N LEU A 463 18.43 10.79 7.18
CA LEU A 463 19.61 10.22 6.56
C LEU A 463 20.54 11.31 6.00
N GLY A 464 19.98 12.33 5.34
CA GLY A 464 20.75 13.44 4.80
C GLY A 464 21.46 14.26 5.89
N PHE A 465 20.72 14.73 6.90
CA PHE A 465 21.32 15.46 8.03
C PHE A 465 22.13 14.54 8.95
N GLY A 466 21.71 13.27 9.09
CA GLY A 466 22.45 12.28 9.89
C GLY A 466 23.82 11.93 9.33
N SER A 467 24.00 11.95 8.00
CA SER A 467 25.29 11.72 7.37
C SER A 467 26.35 12.77 7.77
N PHE A 468 25.91 13.95 8.16
CA PHE A 468 26.78 15.00 8.69
C PHE A 468 27.46 14.59 10.01
N LEU A 469 26.80 13.76 10.84
CA LEU A 469 27.39 13.27 12.10
C LEU A 469 28.59 12.35 11.87
N THR A 470 28.75 11.82 10.67
CA THR A 470 29.91 10.98 10.33
C THR A 470 31.23 11.77 10.39
N TYR A 471 31.17 13.10 10.31
CA TYR A 471 32.33 13.98 10.40
C TYR A 471 33.03 13.92 11.76
N LEU A 472 32.31 13.63 12.81
CA LEU A 472 32.84 13.54 14.17
C LEU A 472 33.91 12.43 14.32
N SER A 473 33.92 11.43 13.43
CA SER A 473 34.86 10.31 13.48
C SER A 473 36.22 10.59 12.84
N TYR A 474 36.37 11.66 12.04
CA TYR A 474 37.60 11.91 11.26
C TYR A 474 38.47 13.07 11.79
N GLY A 475 38.03 13.79 12.82
CA GLY A 475 38.77 14.90 13.37
C GLY A 475 38.78 16.15 12.47
N TYR A 476 38.00 16.19 11.41
CA TYR A 476 37.76 17.38 10.58
C TYR A 476 36.32 17.84 10.75
N LEU A 477 36.15 19.01 11.34
CA LEU A 477 34.86 19.68 11.47
C LEU A 477 34.98 21.10 10.90
N ASP A 478 34.34 21.29 9.76
CA ASP A 478 34.08 22.62 9.25
C ASP A 478 33.05 23.34 10.12
N ILE A 479 33.46 24.30 10.93
CA ILE A 479 32.61 24.99 11.88
C ILE A 479 31.48 25.74 11.18
N TRP A 480 31.75 26.42 10.06
CA TRP A 480 30.75 27.20 9.34
C TRP A 480 29.71 26.32 8.68
N HIS A 481 30.15 25.25 8.04
CA HIS A 481 29.26 24.24 7.47
C HIS A 481 28.45 23.53 8.57
N GLY A 482 29.09 23.24 9.71
CA GLY A 482 28.41 22.66 10.89
C GLY A 482 27.31 23.57 11.42
N ILE A 483 27.59 24.88 11.62
CA ILE A 483 26.59 25.83 12.08
C ILE A 483 25.46 25.99 11.07
N ALA A 484 25.76 26.14 9.78
CA ALA A 484 24.77 26.29 8.73
C ALA A 484 23.84 25.03 8.67
N THR A 485 24.41 23.84 8.75
CA THR A 485 23.67 22.58 8.76
C THR A 485 22.78 22.43 10.01
N LEU A 486 23.30 22.80 11.19
CA LEU A 486 22.54 22.77 12.44
C LEU A 486 21.35 23.73 12.40
N LEU A 487 21.57 24.98 11.93
CA LEU A 487 20.49 25.96 11.80
C LEU A 487 19.43 25.48 10.80
N LEU A 488 19.85 24.93 9.66
CA LEU A 488 18.94 24.39 8.67
C LEU A 488 18.17 23.18 9.18
N LEU A 489 18.81 22.30 9.97
CA LEU A 489 18.17 21.16 10.64
C LEU A 489 17.08 21.62 11.62
N LEU A 490 17.34 22.65 12.42
CA LEU A 490 16.35 23.21 13.34
C LEU A 490 15.13 23.76 12.59
N VAL A 491 15.35 24.48 11.50
CA VAL A 491 14.28 24.99 10.62
C VAL A 491 13.48 23.81 10.01
N PHE A 492 14.18 22.79 9.54
CA PHE A 492 13.56 21.58 8.96
C PHE A 492 12.71 20.81 9.99
N ILE A 493 13.24 20.59 11.19
CA ILE A 493 12.51 19.93 12.29
C ILE A 493 11.26 20.73 12.67
N ALA A 494 11.40 22.05 12.84
CA ALA A 494 10.28 22.94 13.13
C ALA A 494 9.22 22.87 12.01
N GLY A 495 9.65 22.83 10.75
CA GLY A 495 8.78 22.67 9.58
C GLY A 495 8.00 21.36 9.61
N LEU A 496 8.67 20.25 9.91
CA LEU A 496 8.03 18.92 10.06
C LEU A 496 7.02 18.92 11.21
N PHE A 497 7.40 19.43 12.38
CA PHE A 497 6.54 19.48 13.55
C PHE A 497 5.27 20.30 13.29
N LEU A 498 5.39 21.50 12.76
CA LEU A 498 4.27 22.39 12.48
C LEU A 498 3.35 21.85 11.37
N SER A 499 3.90 21.14 10.37
CA SER A 499 3.12 20.58 9.27
C SER A 499 2.38 19.28 9.64
N PHE A 500 2.81 18.56 10.69
CA PHE A 500 2.24 17.28 11.09
C PHE A 500 0.73 17.35 11.40
N SER A 501 0.29 18.43 12.06
CA SER A 501 -1.13 18.62 12.42
C SER A 501 -2.05 18.77 11.20
N GLY A 502 -1.51 19.11 10.04
CA GLY A 502 -2.23 19.27 8.78
C GLY A 502 -2.38 17.99 7.96
N LEU A 503 -1.81 16.88 8.42
CA LEU A 503 -1.85 15.62 7.68
C LEU A 503 -3.24 14.97 7.77
N ARG A 504 -3.69 14.41 6.66
CA ARG A 504 -4.91 13.57 6.58
C ARG A 504 -4.64 12.20 7.19
N ASN A 505 -5.65 11.60 7.79
CA ASN A 505 -5.54 10.24 8.30
C ASN A 505 -5.47 9.21 7.14
N PRO A 506 -4.75 8.09 7.33
CA PRO A 506 -3.88 7.79 8.47
C PRO A 506 -2.53 8.53 8.39
N ARG A 507 -2.10 9.08 9.52
CA ARG A 507 -0.84 9.85 9.65
C ARG A 507 0.40 8.97 9.87
N GLY A 508 0.21 7.67 10.05
CA GLY A 508 1.27 6.73 10.39
C GLY A 508 2.24 6.44 9.23
N ILE A 509 3.39 5.83 9.56
CA ILE A 509 4.43 5.42 8.61
C ILE A 509 3.88 4.47 7.52
N GLY A 510 2.81 3.75 7.77
CA GLY A 510 2.11 2.94 6.77
C GLY A 510 1.67 3.71 5.51
N ALA A 511 1.61 5.04 5.57
CA ALA A 511 1.31 5.87 4.41
C ALA A 511 2.36 5.72 3.28
N VAL A 512 3.63 5.44 3.59
CA VAL A 512 4.69 5.23 2.58
C VAL A 512 4.59 3.88 1.88
N LEU A 513 3.80 2.95 2.42
CA LEU A 513 3.60 1.62 1.83
C LEU A 513 2.44 1.59 0.83
N ARG A 514 1.64 2.66 0.75
CA ARG A 514 0.48 2.75 -0.13
C ARG A 514 0.90 3.24 -1.53
N PRO A 515 0.66 2.47 -2.60
CA PRO A 515 0.98 2.93 -3.94
C PRO A 515 0.02 4.05 -4.36
N GLY A 516 0.52 5.02 -5.13
CA GLY A 516 -0.27 6.15 -5.62
C GLY A 516 -1.35 5.77 -6.62
N ALA A 517 -1.08 4.76 -7.46
CA ALA A 517 -2.04 4.09 -8.33
C ALA A 517 -1.60 2.66 -8.56
N HIS A 518 -2.56 1.77 -8.77
CA HIS A 518 -2.25 0.41 -9.20
C HIS A 518 -1.81 0.42 -10.67
N ALA A 519 -0.65 -0.15 -10.94
CA ALA A 519 -0.14 -0.32 -12.29
C ALA A 519 0.34 -1.77 -12.44
N TRP A 520 -0.18 -2.44 -13.45
CA TRP A 520 0.28 -3.76 -13.83
C TRP A 520 1.75 -3.70 -14.26
N LEU A 521 2.60 -4.62 -13.79
CA LEU A 521 4.04 -4.57 -14.07
C LEU A 521 4.36 -4.53 -15.57
N TRP A 522 3.56 -5.20 -16.39
CA TRP A 522 3.71 -5.23 -17.84
C TRP A 522 2.99 -4.09 -18.56
N SER A 523 2.24 -3.25 -17.85
CA SER A 523 1.71 -2.00 -18.41
C SER A 523 2.83 -0.96 -18.52
N PRO A 524 2.72 0.00 -19.44
CA PRO A 524 3.69 1.09 -19.55
C PRO A 524 3.90 1.83 -18.21
N ALA A 525 2.83 2.07 -17.47
CA ALA A 525 2.92 2.70 -16.16
C ALA A 525 3.68 1.85 -15.13
N GLY A 526 3.46 0.53 -15.13
CA GLY A 526 4.17 -0.42 -14.25
C GLY A 526 5.64 -0.56 -14.60
N GLN A 527 5.97 -0.69 -15.90
CA GLN A 527 7.36 -0.77 -16.38
C GLN A 527 8.13 0.51 -16.06
N GLY A 528 7.56 1.67 -16.34
CA GLY A 528 8.17 2.95 -16.02
C GLY A 528 8.38 3.14 -14.51
N ARG A 529 7.39 2.74 -13.68
CA ARG A 529 7.54 2.73 -12.22
C ARG A 529 8.66 1.80 -11.76
N ALA A 530 8.75 0.59 -12.30
CA ALA A 530 9.79 -0.37 -11.95
C ALA A 530 11.20 0.14 -12.25
N LEU A 531 11.40 0.77 -13.42
CA LEU A 531 12.67 1.39 -13.79
C LEU A 531 13.05 2.55 -12.87
N MET A 532 12.09 3.39 -12.48
CA MET A 532 12.33 4.49 -11.54
C MET A 532 12.64 3.97 -10.13
N LEU A 533 11.97 2.91 -9.67
CA LEU A 533 12.27 2.25 -8.40
C LEU A 533 13.65 1.59 -8.42
N PHE A 534 14.02 0.95 -9.53
CA PHE A 534 15.37 0.40 -9.73
C PHE A 534 16.43 1.49 -9.63
N THR A 535 16.23 2.63 -10.32
CA THR A 535 17.13 3.79 -10.24
C THR A 535 17.26 4.29 -8.80
N ALA A 536 16.13 4.51 -8.11
CA ALA A 536 16.14 5.01 -6.74
C ALA A 536 16.83 4.04 -5.77
N THR A 537 16.60 2.73 -5.92
CA THR A 537 17.29 1.69 -5.13
C THR A 537 18.79 1.69 -5.40
N GLY A 538 19.21 1.83 -6.67
CA GLY A 538 20.61 1.98 -7.05
C GLY A 538 21.27 3.20 -6.41
N MET A 539 20.56 4.34 -6.34
CA MET A 539 21.04 5.56 -5.66
C MET A 539 21.20 5.34 -4.14
N ILE A 540 20.25 4.66 -3.50
CA ILE A 540 20.34 4.33 -2.07
C ILE A 540 21.55 3.43 -1.80
N LEU A 541 21.69 2.34 -2.54
CA LEU A 541 22.78 1.38 -2.35
C LEU A 541 24.14 2.02 -2.69
N GLY A 542 24.20 2.80 -3.77
CA GLY A 542 25.40 3.54 -4.17
C GLY A 542 25.78 4.59 -3.11
N GLY A 543 24.82 5.37 -2.62
CA GLY A 543 25.04 6.36 -1.57
C GLY A 543 25.53 5.73 -0.26
N LEU A 544 24.92 4.63 0.17
CA LEU A 544 25.38 3.87 1.33
C LEU A 544 26.80 3.32 1.14
N THR A 545 27.11 2.79 -0.04
CA THR A 545 28.46 2.29 -0.35
C THR A 545 29.52 3.41 -0.28
N ILE A 546 29.23 4.58 -0.89
CA ILE A 546 30.14 5.72 -0.87
C ILE A 546 30.33 6.21 0.57
N MET A 547 29.27 6.30 1.36
CA MET A 547 29.32 6.72 2.77
C MET A 547 30.15 5.73 3.60
N ILE A 548 29.89 4.42 3.49
CA ILE A 548 30.62 3.37 4.24
C ILE A 548 32.12 3.37 3.82
N VAL A 549 32.42 3.47 2.52
CA VAL A 549 33.80 3.55 2.03
C VAL A 549 34.47 4.81 2.56
N GLY A 550 33.82 5.97 2.46
CA GLY A 550 34.31 7.24 3.01
C GLY A 550 34.62 7.12 4.50
N MET A 551 33.77 6.45 5.28
CA MET A 551 33.96 6.25 6.73
C MET A 551 34.98 5.20 7.12
N THR A 552 35.43 4.32 6.20
CA THR A 552 36.30 3.19 6.53
C THR A 552 37.64 3.25 5.82
N ARG A 553 37.66 3.01 4.51
CA ARG A 553 38.87 2.93 3.68
C ARG A 553 39.22 4.24 2.98
N VAL A 554 38.29 5.17 2.91
CA VAL A 554 38.30 6.46 2.20
C VAL A 554 38.35 6.29 0.69
N PHE A 555 39.23 5.45 0.16
CA PHE A 555 39.45 5.22 -1.27
C PHE A 555 39.11 3.80 -1.71
N VAL A 556 38.66 3.67 -2.95
CA VAL A 556 38.63 2.40 -3.67
C VAL A 556 39.84 2.28 -4.60
N PRO A 557 40.20 1.08 -5.07
CA PRO A 557 41.39 0.91 -5.95
C PRO A 557 41.37 1.81 -7.19
N GLN A 558 40.19 2.12 -7.74
CA GLN A 558 40.06 2.98 -8.92
C GLN A 558 40.44 4.44 -8.62
N ASP A 559 40.17 4.93 -7.40
CA ASP A 559 40.50 6.28 -6.94
C ASP A 559 42.03 6.43 -6.84
N LEU A 560 42.67 5.47 -6.17
CA LEU A 560 44.11 5.44 -6.02
C LEU A 560 44.80 5.30 -7.40
N GLY A 561 44.23 4.47 -8.28
CA GLY A 561 44.71 4.32 -9.68
C GLY A 561 44.61 5.63 -10.47
N PHE A 562 43.52 6.42 -10.29
CA PHE A 562 43.36 7.75 -10.89
C PHE A 562 44.37 8.75 -10.35
N MET A 563 44.57 8.79 -9.04
CA MET A 563 45.53 9.68 -8.40
C MET A 563 46.98 9.26 -8.65
N GLY A 564 47.21 8.00 -9.04
CA GLY A 564 48.54 7.43 -9.25
C GLY A 564 49.36 7.33 -7.98
N MET A 565 48.70 7.17 -6.81
CA MET A 565 49.32 7.27 -5.49
C MET A 565 48.76 6.24 -4.54
N THR A 566 49.56 5.81 -3.59
CA THR A 566 49.13 5.04 -2.43
C THR A 566 48.61 5.93 -1.31
N ILE A 567 47.89 5.35 -0.34
CA ILE A 567 47.39 6.08 0.85
C ILE A 567 48.57 6.65 1.66
N GLU A 568 49.68 5.92 1.74
CA GLU A 568 50.89 6.31 2.44
C GLU A 568 51.53 7.54 1.78
N GLU A 569 51.59 7.58 0.47
CA GLU A 569 52.10 8.76 -0.26
C GLU A 569 51.20 9.99 -0.09
N ILE A 570 49.85 9.82 -0.12
CA ILE A 570 48.92 10.90 0.14
C ILE A 570 49.11 11.43 1.57
N LYS A 571 49.29 10.58 2.58
CA LYS A 571 49.55 10.96 3.95
C LYS A 571 50.90 11.65 4.08
N ALA A 572 51.90 11.26 3.33
CA ALA A 572 53.26 11.88 3.32
C ALA A 572 53.20 13.30 2.76
N ILE A 573 52.31 13.60 1.79
CA ILE A 573 52.08 14.95 1.29
C ILE A 573 51.41 15.80 2.38
N ASN A 574 50.29 15.31 2.91
CA ASN A 574 49.58 15.98 3.99
C ASN A 574 48.63 15.00 4.72
N PRO A 575 48.83 14.73 6.01
CA PRO A 575 48.01 13.77 6.77
C PRO A 575 46.55 14.18 6.90
N HIS A 576 46.24 15.50 6.76
CA HIS A 576 44.87 16.04 6.84
C HIS A 576 44.04 15.79 5.57
N LEU A 577 44.66 15.47 4.44
CA LEU A 577 43.95 15.19 3.19
C LEU A 577 42.98 14.02 3.33
N ILE A 578 43.36 12.97 4.05
CA ILE A 578 42.51 11.77 4.25
C ILE A 578 41.18 12.17 4.93
N SER A 579 41.27 12.97 6.01
CA SER A 579 40.09 13.40 6.78
C SER A 579 39.20 14.31 5.96
N LEU A 580 39.78 15.22 5.16
CA LEU A 580 39.02 16.15 4.31
C LEU A 580 38.29 15.39 3.18
N ILE A 581 38.97 14.48 2.50
CA ILE A 581 38.36 13.65 1.44
C ILE A 581 37.30 12.70 2.01
N ALA A 582 37.54 12.13 3.19
CA ALA A 582 36.54 11.29 3.87
C ALA A 582 35.26 12.08 4.17
N HIS A 583 35.39 13.33 4.61
CA HIS A 583 34.28 14.26 4.82
C HIS A 583 33.48 14.49 3.54
N ASP A 584 34.14 14.87 2.43
CA ASP A 584 33.47 15.15 1.15
C ASP A 584 32.71 13.89 0.66
N ARG A 585 33.31 12.71 0.79
CA ARG A 585 32.68 11.44 0.41
C ARG A 585 31.48 11.05 1.27
N ALA A 586 31.59 11.17 2.58
CA ALA A 586 30.48 10.83 3.48
C ALA A 586 29.29 11.76 3.21
N GLY A 587 29.53 13.04 2.97
CA GLY A 587 28.52 14.02 2.57
C GLY A 587 27.86 13.66 1.24
N PHE A 588 28.65 13.35 0.22
CA PHE A 588 28.14 12.92 -1.08
C PHE A 588 27.28 11.64 -0.97
N GLY A 589 27.77 10.63 -0.27
CA GLY A 589 27.04 9.38 -0.06
C GLY A 589 25.71 9.61 0.65
N GLY A 590 25.69 10.45 1.68
CA GLY A 590 24.48 10.84 2.42
C GLY A 590 23.46 11.59 1.57
N GLY A 591 23.90 12.55 0.79
CA GLY A 591 23.07 13.33 -0.15
C GLY A 591 22.45 12.44 -1.23
N LEU A 592 23.23 11.53 -1.82
CA LEU A 592 22.76 10.61 -2.83
C LEU A 592 21.74 9.61 -2.26
N CYS A 593 22.00 9.05 -1.08
CA CYS A 593 21.08 8.15 -0.39
C CYS A 593 19.77 8.85 -0.02
N SER A 594 19.83 10.04 0.51
CA SER A 594 18.67 10.87 0.85
C SER A 594 17.80 11.15 -0.39
N THR A 595 18.43 11.52 -1.50
CA THR A 595 17.77 11.76 -2.79
C THR A 595 17.10 10.47 -3.29
N GLY A 596 17.80 9.34 -3.24
CA GLY A 596 17.27 8.02 -3.61
C GLY A 596 16.01 7.65 -2.80
N ILE A 597 16.01 7.89 -1.50
CA ILE A 597 14.84 7.63 -0.62
C ILE A 597 13.66 8.53 -1.00
N ALA A 598 13.90 9.82 -1.21
CA ALA A 598 12.83 10.75 -1.60
C ALA A 598 12.22 10.36 -2.96
N ILE A 599 13.05 9.95 -3.93
CA ILE A 599 12.58 9.43 -5.22
C ILE A 599 11.82 8.12 -5.02
N LEU A 600 12.35 7.15 -4.28
CA LEU A 600 11.73 5.85 -4.05
C LEU A 600 10.30 6.01 -3.52
N ILE A 601 10.14 6.78 -2.44
CA ILE A 601 8.83 7.00 -1.81
C ILE A 601 7.92 7.79 -2.74
N SER A 602 8.40 8.81 -3.42
CA SER A 602 7.59 9.61 -4.32
C SER A 602 7.18 8.86 -5.59
N VAL A 603 8.02 7.95 -6.10
CA VAL A 603 7.67 7.03 -7.21
C VAL A 603 6.60 6.05 -6.75
N TRP A 604 6.76 5.48 -5.56
CA TRP A 604 5.82 4.50 -5.03
C TRP A 604 4.44 5.13 -4.74
N CYS A 605 4.42 6.21 -3.95
CA CYS A 605 3.19 6.83 -3.46
C CYS A 605 2.61 7.90 -4.41
N GLY A 606 3.45 8.53 -5.23
CA GLY A 606 3.04 9.69 -6.03
C GLY A 606 2.69 9.39 -7.49
N THR A 607 3.04 8.21 -8.01
CA THR A 607 2.75 7.86 -9.41
C THR A 607 1.25 7.64 -9.60
N ARG A 608 0.60 8.56 -10.31
CA ARG A 608 -0.83 8.52 -10.63
C ARG A 608 -1.13 9.31 -11.90
N PRO A 609 -2.27 9.08 -12.57
CA PRO A 609 -2.70 9.89 -13.72
C PRO A 609 -2.75 11.38 -13.36
N GLY A 610 -2.28 12.22 -14.24
CA GLY A 610 -2.28 13.68 -14.04
C GLY A 610 -1.19 14.24 -13.12
N ALA A 611 -0.28 13.42 -12.59
CA ALA A 611 0.79 13.87 -11.69
C ALA A 611 1.96 14.57 -12.44
N LYS A 612 1.64 15.48 -13.36
CA LYS A 612 2.61 16.24 -14.20
C LYS A 612 3.68 16.97 -13.36
N GLY A 613 3.28 17.51 -12.21
CA GLY A 613 4.19 18.24 -11.33
C GLY A 613 5.29 17.33 -10.76
N LEU A 614 4.94 16.12 -10.36
CA LEU A 614 5.89 15.10 -9.88
C LEU A 614 6.85 14.67 -10.98
N TRP A 615 6.32 14.37 -12.16
CA TRP A 615 7.14 14.01 -13.32
C TRP A 615 8.19 15.09 -13.64
N ARG A 616 7.77 16.38 -13.61
CA ARG A 616 8.70 17.52 -13.82
C ARG A 616 9.74 17.64 -12.71
N ALA A 617 9.35 17.42 -11.45
CA ALA A 617 10.29 17.47 -10.33
C ALA A 617 11.37 16.38 -10.46
N TRP A 618 10.97 15.14 -10.81
CA TRP A 618 11.92 14.06 -11.10
C TRP A 618 12.84 14.41 -12.27
N LEU A 619 12.28 14.97 -13.36
CA LEU A 619 13.08 15.33 -14.54
C LEU A 619 14.18 16.33 -14.18
N ILE A 620 13.83 17.39 -13.45
CA ILE A 620 14.79 18.44 -13.05
C ILE A 620 15.83 17.84 -12.10
N ALA A 621 15.40 17.13 -11.06
CA ALA A 621 16.29 16.50 -10.09
C ALA A 621 17.24 15.48 -10.74
N GLY A 622 16.72 14.63 -11.64
CA GLY A 622 17.50 13.62 -12.34
C GLY A 622 18.49 14.22 -13.34
N ILE A 623 18.08 15.22 -14.14
CA ILE A 623 19.00 15.89 -15.07
C ILE A 623 20.16 16.50 -14.29
N VAL A 624 19.89 17.28 -13.24
CA VAL A 624 20.95 17.92 -12.45
C VAL A 624 21.85 16.87 -11.80
N GLY A 625 21.26 15.86 -11.15
CA GLY A 625 22.04 14.82 -10.48
C GLY A 625 22.95 14.03 -11.43
N PHE A 626 22.40 13.53 -12.55
CA PHE A 626 23.18 12.72 -13.51
C PHE A 626 24.16 13.59 -14.33
N VAL A 627 23.82 14.80 -14.69
CA VAL A 627 24.76 15.72 -15.39
C VAL A 627 25.95 16.03 -14.49
N CYS A 628 25.75 16.30 -13.21
CA CYS A 628 26.86 16.52 -12.28
C CYS A 628 27.67 15.23 -12.06
N ALA A 629 27.02 14.11 -11.78
CA ALA A 629 27.70 12.85 -11.47
C ALA A 629 28.45 12.25 -12.65
N ILE A 630 27.96 12.41 -13.90
CA ILE A 630 28.60 11.87 -15.10
C ILE A 630 29.49 12.92 -15.76
N GLY A 631 28.99 14.15 -15.87
CA GLY A 631 29.64 15.22 -16.61
C GLY A 631 30.93 15.73 -15.99
N VAL A 632 31.14 15.58 -14.69
CA VAL A 632 32.38 15.95 -14.01
C VAL A 632 33.55 15.09 -14.45
N HIS A 633 33.34 13.81 -14.73
CA HIS A 633 34.39 12.83 -15.02
C HIS A 633 35.28 13.19 -16.23
N PRO A 634 34.72 13.51 -17.42
CA PRO A 634 35.55 13.93 -18.54
C PRO A 634 36.26 15.26 -18.29
N ILE A 635 35.72 16.14 -17.44
CA ILE A 635 36.32 17.45 -17.12
C ILE A 635 37.57 17.25 -16.24
N VAL A 636 37.49 16.38 -15.23
CA VAL A 636 38.61 16.11 -14.30
C VAL A 636 39.58 15.04 -14.82
N GLY A 637 39.22 14.32 -15.89
CA GLY A 637 40.02 13.23 -16.46
C GLY A 637 39.86 11.86 -15.78
N TYR A 638 38.89 11.70 -14.88
CA TYR A 638 38.61 10.42 -14.18
C TYR A 638 37.64 9.55 -14.98
N ASN A 639 38.09 8.94 -16.08
CA ASN A 639 37.24 8.23 -17.05
C ASN A 639 37.26 6.70 -16.90
N SER A 640 37.30 6.17 -15.68
CA SER A 640 37.18 4.72 -15.44
C SER A 640 35.79 4.21 -15.75
N LEU A 641 35.65 3.33 -16.77
CA LEU A 641 34.36 2.73 -17.16
C LEU A 641 33.71 1.94 -15.99
N ILE A 642 34.52 1.20 -15.22
CA ILE A 642 34.04 0.39 -14.09
C ILE A 642 33.44 1.30 -13.01
N HIS A 643 34.07 2.44 -12.75
CA HIS A 643 33.60 3.44 -11.79
C HIS A 643 32.30 4.10 -12.26
N LEU A 644 32.20 4.42 -13.55
CA LEU A 644 31.04 5.11 -14.15
C LEU A 644 29.85 4.19 -14.47
N LEU A 645 30.08 2.89 -14.56
CA LEU A 645 29.03 1.93 -14.99
C LEU A 645 27.74 2.03 -14.18
N PRO A 646 27.75 2.11 -12.84
CA PRO A 646 26.53 2.27 -12.05
C PRO A 646 25.77 3.57 -12.38
N ALA A 647 26.49 4.69 -12.63
CA ALA A 647 25.90 5.97 -12.98
C ALA A 647 25.26 5.93 -14.38
N TYR A 648 25.91 5.29 -15.36
CA TYR A 648 25.33 5.09 -16.71
C TYR A 648 24.08 4.21 -16.68
N VAL A 649 24.12 3.08 -15.97
CA VAL A 649 22.96 2.19 -15.83
C VAL A 649 21.82 2.93 -15.13
N GLY A 650 22.12 3.70 -14.08
CA GLY A 650 21.15 4.53 -13.38
C GLY A 650 20.53 5.59 -14.30
N ALA A 651 21.33 6.32 -15.07
CA ALA A 651 20.86 7.34 -16.01
C ALA A 651 19.99 6.75 -17.13
N LEU A 652 20.38 5.62 -17.71
CA LEU A 652 19.63 4.95 -18.77
C LEU A 652 18.28 4.42 -18.24
N SER A 653 18.27 3.79 -17.06
CA SER A 653 17.02 3.32 -16.45
C SER A 653 16.10 4.49 -16.04
N PHE A 654 16.66 5.60 -15.55
CA PHE A 654 15.95 6.83 -15.27
C PHE A 654 15.30 7.40 -16.53
N LEU A 655 16.06 7.60 -17.60
CA LEU A 655 15.56 8.15 -18.87
C LEU A 655 14.48 7.27 -19.49
N ALA A 656 14.67 5.96 -19.49
CA ALA A 656 13.68 5.01 -19.96
C ALA A 656 12.39 5.08 -19.10
N GLY A 657 12.53 5.07 -17.77
CA GLY A 657 11.41 5.19 -16.85
C GLY A 657 10.63 6.50 -17.03
N MET A 658 11.34 7.62 -17.14
CA MET A 658 10.75 8.94 -17.37
C MET A 658 10.00 9.03 -18.71
N THR A 659 10.58 8.47 -19.77
CA THR A 659 9.96 8.44 -21.12
C THR A 659 8.68 7.61 -21.13
N ILE A 660 8.72 6.43 -20.52
CA ILE A 660 7.57 5.53 -20.42
C ILE A 660 6.46 6.16 -19.57
N LEU A 661 6.81 6.81 -18.44
CA LEU A 661 5.85 7.45 -17.53
C LEU A 661 5.27 8.76 -18.08
N TYR A 662 5.82 9.34 -19.13
CA TYR A 662 5.36 10.62 -19.66
C TYR A 662 3.86 10.60 -20.04
N ARG A 663 3.44 9.64 -20.88
CA ARG A 663 2.04 9.54 -21.29
C ARG A 663 1.11 9.24 -20.11
N PRO A 664 1.34 8.19 -19.27
CA PRO A 664 0.49 7.88 -18.15
C PRO A 664 0.31 9.03 -17.14
N MET A 665 1.37 9.78 -16.86
CA MET A 665 1.33 10.85 -15.86
C MET A 665 0.95 12.21 -16.43
N CYS A 666 1.27 12.49 -17.72
CA CYS A 666 1.13 13.82 -18.29
C CYS A 666 -0.04 13.96 -19.28
N ARG A 667 -0.50 12.86 -19.90
CA ARG A 667 -1.59 12.83 -20.90
C ARG A 667 -2.60 11.69 -20.61
N PRO A 668 -3.27 11.68 -19.46
CA PRO A 668 -4.12 10.55 -19.07
C PRO A 668 -5.35 10.31 -19.98
N GLY A 669 -5.73 11.25 -20.84
CA GLY A 669 -6.88 11.09 -21.76
C GLY A 669 -6.58 10.40 -23.09
N GLU A 670 -5.31 10.16 -23.44
CA GLU A 670 -4.92 9.56 -24.72
C GLU A 670 -4.63 8.04 -24.65
N SER A 671 -4.69 7.43 -23.46
CA SER A 671 -4.34 6.02 -23.26
C SER A 671 -5.29 5.32 -22.29
N VAL A 672 -6.26 4.61 -22.82
CA VAL A 672 -7.27 3.84 -22.09
C VAL A 672 -6.64 2.66 -21.30
N ASP A 673 -5.42 2.22 -21.64
CA ASP A 673 -4.82 0.98 -21.12
C ASP A 673 -3.65 1.18 -20.14
N THR A 674 -3.30 2.41 -19.72
CA THR A 674 -2.06 2.65 -18.95
C THR A 674 -2.21 2.60 -17.44
N PHE A 675 -3.40 2.90 -16.93
CA PHE A 675 -3.84 2.68 -15.57
C PHE A 675 -5.27 2.13 -15.68
N PRO A 676 -5.48 0.82 -15.55
CA PRO A 676 -6.84 0.31 -15.52
C PRO A 676 -7.58 0.99 -14.37
N ASP A 677 -8.74 1.56 -14.70
CA ASP A 677 -9.70 2.04 -13.70
C ASP A 677 -10.16 0.83 -12.88
N PHE A 678 -9.77 0.78 -11.62
CA PHE A 678 -10.22 -0.17 -10.62
C PHE A 678 -10.64 0.54 -9.35
#